data_ae54098305d98b3417147378ec29c0a5
#
_entry.id   ae54098305d98b3417147378ec29c0a5
#
_cell.length_a   1.000
_cell.length_b   1.000
_cell.length_c   1.000
_cell.angle_alpha   90.00
_cell.angle_beta   90.00
_cell.angle_gamma   90.00
#
_symmetry.space_group_name_H-M   'P 1'
#
loop_
_entity.id
_entity.type
_entity.pdbx_description
1 polymer ?
#
loop_
_entity_poly.entity_id
_entity_poly.type
_entity_poly.pdbx_seq_one_letter_code
_entity_poly.pdbx_strand_id
1 'polypeptide(L)'
;MTPRRILLALIVLLSLPALLLADDGGQVTVGHARFTVVTPQLVRMEYAADGKFVDAPSWFAVRREARFMGAKISHDAAGAAIDTGSLRLTYHDDGHPFSPDNLSATIAIAPDRSAIWHPGDANPGNLGGTIRTLDGKAVPVPLGEGVLSRDGWFLLDDSKSDLFVGDWIQPRPSTGNLDWYLFGYGTDYRAALRSMTAVGGPVPLPRKYALGVWYSRYWPYSADEFKAIVQQYADHGFPLDTIVMDMDWHLNAVPPGTPKGVNTWTGYTWDRALIPDPPGLLKWFHDHGLHVTLNDHPAAGVQPHEEMYDSFMHATGHDPAGRTTVPFDAGSKPYLDAFYQFTHAPREHDGVDFWWLDWQQYPNTRSIPDLTNLAALNYYNFTRTSADGQRGQSFSRWAGWGDHRYPIEFSGDAYTGWSMLAFEVPFTATAGNVGAFFWSHDIGGHQGGRNEESYTRWCQFGALTAALRSHSTRNATMDRRPWGYPAWAEDSMRVSFGLRSRLMPYLYTSMWRATRDSVPFTRPMYIDHPTVEEAYHNGQEYQFGDDLLVAPIATPGVGPGRVASQAVWFPPGDDDWFDFFTGERFGPGEHAVATAGINEFPLYVRGGVPLPMQPYNPRPATAPLATLLVRCYPGRDGVTGSSEVYEDDGTTVGYEHGQSAITPLAYLRHGDTVTITIGPTRGTFPGRPDRRALVIELPCTQANATSSDGPCSYDAATFTTRLELPPAGVDVARTVTVQVKEMPADQVTAAAVAAHLHQLGDAASDHPEVAAAVRGVAVMPVNQHPYGLGGSKEHVALLYLHNHQTTPDTLAVRRGGAAPTTMPLASGDRVSPVSAAGPAHPLRVPGEPLTFSHLPEGLPDLHLTTPARLLPPQDDLARRATATASSGNAAAAIDGSTEGFPGNQSHEWVTHGQKVGAWIKLSWPKPTRVGCVYLYDRPNLNDQVVAGTLELSDGTRFDVGELPNDGVLPGVVAFPPRDCAWVKFTVTRTGDRSEN
;
A
#
# COMPACT_ATOMS: atom_id res chain seq x y z
N MET A 1 34.02 10.37 94.85
CA MET A 1 35.11 10.17 93.91
C MET A 1 34.51 9.60 92.63
N THR A 2 34.25 10.41 91.66
CA THR A 2 33.60 10.13 90.38
C THR A 2 34.64 10.23 89.25
N PRO A 3 34.60 9.33 88.23
CA PRO A 3 35.25 9.61 86.95
C PRO A 3 34.18 10.01 85.90
N ARG A 4 34.51 11.05 85.14
CA ARG A 4 33.77 11.59 84.01
C ARG A 4 33.81 10.57 82.86
N ARG A 5 32.64 10.34 82.22
CA ARG A 5 32.51 9.68 80.94
C ARG A 5 32.37 10.74 79.84
N ILE A 6 33.26 10.70 78.84
CA ILE A 6 33.22 11.47 77.62
C ILE A 6 32.32 10.73 76.67
N LEU A 7 31.22 11.40 76.18
CA LEU A 7 30.32 10.88 75.19
C LEU A 7 30.78 11.36 73.80
N LEU A 8 31.31 10.46 72.96
CA LEU A 8 31.57 10.72 71.54
C LEU A 8 30.27 10.57 70.79
N ALA A 9 29.74 11.65 70.25
CA ALA A 9 28.59 11.63 69.33
C ALA A 9 29.06 11.23 67.92
N LEU A 10 28.68 10.04 67.49
CA LEU A 10 28.84 9.56 66.10
C LEU A 10 27.69 10.13 65.30
N ILE A 11 27.93 11.12 64.42
CA ILE A 11 26.95 11.60 63.45
C ILE A 11 26.95 10.54 62.32
N VAL A 12 25.95 9.67 62.31
CA VAL A 12 25.60 8.81 61.17
C VAL A 12 24.78 9.68 60.24
N LEU A 13 25.40 10.09 59.11
CA LEU A 13 24.62 10.60 57.95
C LEU A 13 23.79 9.44 57.41
N LEU A 14 22.51 9.39 57.76
CA LEU A 14 21.52 8.62 57.04
C LEU A 14 21.27 9.33 55.69
N SER A 15 21.87 8.82 54.62
CA SER A 15 21.36 9.09 53.26
C SER A 15 19.94 8.47 53.18
N LEU A 16 18.91 9.30 53.29
CA LEU A 16 17.56 8.88 52.94
C LEU A 16 17.63 8.50 51.45
N PRO A 17 17.14 7.32 51.07
CA PRO A 17 16.82 7.06 49.66
C PRO A 17 15.74 8.08 49.27
N ALA A 18 15.95 8.75 48.09
CA ALA A 18 14.90 9.57 47.50
C ALA A 18 13.63 8.72 47.45
N LEU A 19 12.55 9.23 48.02
CA LEU A 19 11.25 8.61 47.87
C LEU A 19 10.91 8.63 46.39
N LEU A 20 11.01 7.50 45.72
CA LEU A 20 10.40 7.27 44.41
C LEU A 20 8.90 7.43 44.64
N LEU A 21 8.35 8.54 44.15
CA LEU A 21 6.93 8.72 44.11
C LEU A 21 6.32 7.66 43.22
N ALA A 22 5.29 6.99 43.70
CA ALA A 22 4.58 5.98 42.93
C ALA A 22 3.83 6.66 41.78
N ASP A 23 3.95 6.04 40.61
CA ASP A 23 3.32 6.46 39.36
C ASP A 23 1.77 6.44 39.46
N ASP A 24 1.15 7.42 38.82
CA ASP A 24 -0.32 7.53 38.65
C ASP A 24 -0.79 6.74 37.42
N GLY A 25 -0.29 5.53 37.22
CA GLY A 25 -0.85 4.62 36.22
C GLY A 25 -0.46 4.91 34.77
N GLY A 26 0.81 4.77 34.40
CA GLY A 26 1.30 4.90 33.03
C GLY A 26 1.50 6.34 32.56
N GLN A 27 1.47 7.31 33.48
CA GLN A 27 1.75 8.73 33.20
C GLN A 27 2.64 9.32 34.29
N VAL A 28 3.59 10.15 33.90
CA VAL A 28 4.50 10.87 34.82
C VAL A 28 4.68 12.30 34.34
N THR A 29 4.77 13.24 35.31
CA THR A 29 5.09 14.64 35.05
C THR A 29 6.35 15.00 35.84
N VAL A 30 7.34 15.59 35.17
CA VAL A 30 8.56 16.09 35.76
C VAL A 30 8.85 17.48 35.20
N GLY A 31 8.88 18.48 36.07
CA GLY A 31 9.02 19.88 35.71
C GLY A 31 7.96 20.32 34.71
N HIS A 32 8.37 20.69 33.52
CA HIS A 32 7.51 21.13 32.43
C HIS A 32 7.20 20.02 31.42
N ALA A 33 7.66 18.81 31.64
CA ALA A 33 7.45 17.65 30.75
C ALA A 33 6.42 16.67 31.33
N ARG A 34 5.59 16.12 30.47
CA ARG A 34 4.64 15.04 30.79
C ARG A 34 4.82 13.89 29.81
N PHE A 35 4.93 12.68 30.33
CA PHE A 35 5.06 11.46 29.52
C PHE A 35 3.86 10.56 29.82
N THR A 36 3.22 10.08 28.78
CA THR A 36 2.09 9.16 28.86
C THR A 36 2.40 7.92 28.04
N VAL A 37 2.50 6.77 28.69
CA VAL A 37 2.70 5.49 28.00
C VAL A 37 1.33 5.01 27.50
N VAL A 38 1.12 5.08 26.17
CA VAL A 38 -0.15 4.70 25.55
C VAL A 38 -0.22 3.19 25.33
N THR A 39 0.88 2.63 24.80
CA THR A 39 1.10 1.18 24.66
C THR A 39 2.56 0.87 25.03
N PRO A 40 2.99 -0.39 25.14
CA PRO A 40 4.40 -0.71 25.38
C PRO A 40 5.36 -0.08 24.33
N GLN A 41 4.88 0.25 23.14
CA GLN A 41 5.68 0.79 22.02
C GLN A 41 5.28 2.21 21.62
N LEU A 42 4.32 2.84 22.30
CA LEU A 42 3.86 4.19 21.99
C LEU A 42 3.87 5.07 23.23
N VAL A 43 4.65 6.15 23.19
CA VAL A 43 4.71 7.14 24.27
C VAL A 43 4.32 8.51 23.71
N ARG A 44 3.37 9.17 24.37
CA ARG A 44 3.10 10.59 24.18
C ARG A 44 4.03 11.39 25.07
N MET A 45 4.66 12.40 24.53
CA MET A 45 5.65 13.26 25.17
C MET A 45 5.22 14.71 24.99
N GLU A 46 5.02 15.41 26.10
CA GLU A 46 4.55 16.79 26.10
C GLU A 46 5.50 17.68 26.88
N TYR A 47 5.74 18.89 26.36
CA TYR A 47 6.45 19.94 27.07
C TYR A 47 5.59 21.21 27.08
N ALA A 48 5.36 21.79 28.26
CA ALA A 48 4.59 23.00 28.41
C ALA A 48 5.32 23.97 29.36
N ALA A 49 5.89 25.04 28.82
CA ALA A 49 6.65 26.01 29.58
C ALA A 49 5.86 26.68 30.73
N ASP A 50 4.54 26.77 30.59
CA ASP A 50 3.63 27.29 31.61
C ASP A 50 3.01 26.18 32.51
N GLY A 51 3.41 24.95 32.31
CA GLY A 51 2.91 23.76 32.99
C GLY A 51 1.48 23.37 32.65
N LYS A 52 0.90 23.96 31.59
CA LYS A 52 -0.48 23.67 31.15
C LYS A 52 -0.47 22.76 29.91
N PHE A 53 -0.70 21.50 30.16
CA PHE A 53 -0.81 20.50 29.11
C PHE A 53 -2.19 20.55 28.44
N VAL A 54 -2.24 20.16 27.15
CA VAL A 54 -3.47 20.17 26.37
C VAL A 54 -4.06 18.76 26.34
N ASP A 55 -5.17 18.55 27.04
CA ASP A 55 -5.85 17.26 27.11
C ASP A 55 -7.03 17.15 26.12
N ALA A 56 -7.47 18.25 25.51
CA ALA A 56 -8.51 18.24 24.49
C ALA A 56 -8.08 17.39 23.27
N PRO A 57 -9.00 16.65 22.63
CA PRO A 57 -8.71 15.96 21.37
C PRO A 57 -8.15 16.93 20.33
N SER A 58 -7.12 16.50 19.58
CA SER A 58 -6.58 17.26 18.46
C SER A 58 -7.09 16.73 17.13
N TRP A 59 -6.76 17.45 16.06
CA TRP A 59 -7.05 16.99 14.70
C TRP A 59 -6.52 15.57 14.40
N PHE A 60 -5.33 15.21 14.88
CA PHE A 60 -4.83 13.83 14.81
C PHE A 60 -5.34 12.98 15.97
N ALA A 61 -4.99 13.33 17.21
CA ALA A 61 -5.20 12.50 18.37
C ALA A 61 -6.58 12.76 19.01
N VAL A 62 -7.58 12.04 18.53
CA VAL A 62 -8.97 12.16 19.05
C VAL A 62 -9.23 11.31 20.29
N ARG A 63 -8.37 10.34 20.61
CA ARG A 63 -8.46 9.45 21.79
C ARG A 63 -7.17 9.54 22.58
N ARG A 64 -7.19 10.26 23.69
CA ARG A 64 -5.99 10.58 24.50
C ARG A 64 -5.97 9.92 25.89
N GLU A 65 -7.01 9.18 26.24
CA GLU A 65 -7.22 8.59 27.56
C GLU A 65 -6.49 7.27 27.78
N ALA A 66 -6.01 6.62 26.72
CA ALA A 66 -5.35 5.31 26.81
C ALA A 66 -4.05 5.37 27.64
N ARG A 67 -3.88 4.42 28.55
CA ARG A 67 -2.72 4.30 29.44
C ARG A 67 -2.29 2.83 29.55
N PHE A 68 -1.01 2.58 29.35
CA PHE A 68 -0.41 1.27 29.63
C PHE A 68 0.11 1.19 31.07
N MET A 69 -0.55 0.40 31.89
CA MET A 69 -0.27 0.29 33.32
C MET A 69 0.94 -0.61 33.68
N GLY A 70 1.55 -1.27 32.67
CA GLY A 70 2.66 -2.21 32.85
C GLY A 70 4.04 -1.60 32.79
N ALA A 71 4.15 -0.29 32.55
CA ALA A 71 5.45 0.39 32.47
C ALA A 71 6.10 0.51 33.88
N LYS A 72 7.41 0.37 33.95
CA LYS A 72 8.18 0.71 35.14
C LYS A 72 8.64 2.15 35.01
N ILE A 73 8.08 3.02 35.81
CA ILE A 73 8.39 4.43 35.80
C ILE A 73 9.16 4.76 37.10
N SER A 74 10.30 5.41 36.96
CA SER A 74 11.03 6.01 38.05
C SER A 74 11.31 7.47 37.75
N HIS A 75 11.05 8.37 38.67
CA HIS A 75 11.24 9.80 38.49
C HIS A 75 11.60 10.52 39.80
N ASP A 76 12.23 11.66 39.63
CA ASP A 76 12.49 12.64 40.68
C ASP A 76 12.43 14.06 40.08
N ALA A 77 12.89 15.04 40.83
CA ALA A 77 12.92 16.42 40.32
C ALA A 77 13.95 16.64 39.18
N ALA A 78 14.86 15.72 38.95
CA ALA A 78 15.91 15.85 37.95
C ALA A 78 15.56 15.12 36.64
N GLY A 79 14.52 14.26 36.63
CA GLY A 79 14.16 13.57 35.41
C GLY A 79 13.25 12.35 35.60
N ALA A 80 13.07 11.63 34.51
CA ALA A 80 12.28 10.39 34.49
C ALA A 80 12.98 9.30 33.66
N ALA A 81 12.80 8.05 34.06
CA ALA A 81 13.12 6.87 33.28
C ALA A 81 11.89 5.98 33.22
N ILE A 82 11.49 5.65 31.99
CA ILE A 82 10.31 4.84 31.67
C ILE A 82 10.79 3.58 30.95
N ASP A 83 10.48 2.42 31.49
CA ASP A 83 10.79 1.13 30.87
C ASP A 83 9.49 0.34 30.68
N THR A 84 9.12 0.15 29.43
CA THR A 84 7.91 -0.58 29.04
C THR A 84 8.19 -2.05 28.73
N GLY A 85 9.47 -2.43 28.66
CA GLY A 85 9.95 -3.72 28.16
C GLY A 85 10.24 -3.72 26.64
N SER A 86 9.55 -2.90 25.85
CA SER A 86 9.77 -2.72 24.41
C SER A 86 10.49 -1.41 24.09
N LEU A 87 10.31 -0.41 24.95
CA LEU A 87 10.88 0.91 24.82
C LEU A 87 11.40 1.37 26.19
N ARG A 88 12.58 1.96 26.19
CA ARG A 88 13.15 2.63 27.38
C ARG A 88 13.40 4.10 27.04
N LEU A 89 12.66 5.00 27.70
CA LEU A 89 12.81 6.44 27.56
C LEU A 89 13.52 7.00 28.78
N THR A 90 14.45 7.92 28.53
CA THR A 90 15.17 8.66 29.59
C THR A 90 15.04 10.16 29.33
N TYR A 91 14.59 10.89 30.33
CA TYR A 91 14.46 12.34 30.30
C TYR A 91 15.22 12.94 31.48
N HIS A 92 15.97 14.00 31.20
CA HIS A 92 16.63 14.83 32.20
C HIS A 92 16.04 16.23 32.15
N ASP A 93 15.47 16.70 33.26
CA ASP A 93 14.88 18.05 33.32
C ASP A 93 16.00 19.09 33.47
N ASP A 94 16.26 19.81 32.41
CA ASP A 94 17.18 20.93 32.36
C ASP A 94 16.44 22.28 32.23
N GLY A 95 15.11 22.26 32.34
CA GLY A 95 14.23 23.43 32.24
C GLY A 95 14.00 23.92 30.80
N HIS A 96 14.43 23.18 29.79
CA HIS A 96 14.29 23.52 28.37
C HIS A 96 13.39 22.52 27.65
N PRO A 97 12.83 22.87 26.46
CA PRO A 97 12.13 21.92 25.59
C PRO A 97 12.99 20.70 25.23
N PHE A 98 12.33 19.63 24.77
CA PHE A 98 13.00 18.41 24.37
C PHE A 98 14.12 18.65 23.33
N SER A 99 15.27 18.08 23.60
CA SER A 99 16.49 18.20 22.80
C SER A 99 17.27 16.88 22.83
N PRO A 100 18.25 16.66 21.94
CA PRO A 100 19.12 15.47 22.00
C PRO A 100 19.87 15.30 23.31
N ASP A 101 20.09 16.41 24.06
CA ASP A 101 20.85 16.40 25.30
C ASP A 101 20.01 16.01 26.51
N ASN A 102 18.68 16.20 26.45
CA ASN A 102 17.80 15.98 27.61
C ASN A 102 16.77 14.85 27.43
N LEU A 103 16.60 14.31 26.22
CA LEU A 103 15.64 13.23 25.96
C LEU A 103 16.22 12.19 25.02
N SER A 104 16.06 10.91 25.36
CA SER A 104 16.41 9.79 24.49
C SER A 104 15.48 8.61 24.69
N ALA A 105 15.35 7.77 23.66
CA ALA A 105 14.63 6.51 23.75
C ALA A 105 15.42 5.37 23.12
N THR A 106 15.56 4.25 23.83
CA THR A 106 16.04 2.98 23.27
C THR A 106 14.83 2.14 22.89
N ILE A 107 14.76 1.73 21.63
CA ILE A 107 13.61 1.05 21.02
C ILE A 107 14.05 -0.33 20.55
N ALA A 108 13.38 -1.39 21.01
CA ALA A 108 13.63 -2.74 20.52
C ALA A 108 13.11 -2.89 19.08
N ILE A 109 14.00 -3.24 18.14
CA ILE A 109 13.64 -3.49 16.73
C ILE A 109 13.46 -4.98 16.49
N ALA A 110 14.38 -5.79 17.02
CA ALA A 110 14.39 -7.24 16.95
C ALA A 110 14.98 -7.77 18.26
N PRO A 111 14.92 -9.07 18.55
CA PRO A 111 15.40 -9.64 19.80
C PRO A 111 16.86 -9.28 20.20
N ASP A 112 17.69 -9.03 19.19
CA ASP A 112 19.12 -8.72 19.33
C ASP A 112 19.52 -7.34 18.77
N ARG A 113 18.53 -6.52 18.34
CA ARG A 113 18.75 -5.21 17.73
C ARG A 113 17.85 -4.15 18.35
N SER A 114 18.44 -3.01 18.68
CA SER A 114 17.70 -1.82 19.14
C SER A 114 18.20 -0.58 18.42
N ALA A 115 17.31 0.41 18.28
CA ALA A 115 17.67 1.77 17.88
C ALA A 115 17.74 2.66 19.12
N ILE A 116 18.57 3.70 19.05
CA ILE A 116 18.54 4.82 19.99
C ILE A 116 18.03 6.02 19.23
N TRP A 117 16.99 6.65 19.76
CA TRP A 117 16.38 7.84 19.19
C TRP A 117 16.59 9.05 20.08
N HIS A 118 16.83 10.20 19.46
CA HIS A 118 16.85 11.52 20.11
C HIS A 118 15.98 12.51 19.35
N PRO A 119 15.47 13.57 19.99
CA PRO A 119 14.82 14.68 19.30
C PRO A 119 15.66 15.24 18.16
N GLY A 120 15.09 15.31 16.97
CA GLY A 120 15.77 15.83 15.78
C GLY A 120 16.51 14.77 14.95
N ASP A 121 16.54 13.51 15.37
CA ASP A 121 17.09 12.45 14.53
C ASP A 121 16.29 12.31 13.23
N ALA A 122 17.01 12.15 12.12
CA ALA A 122 16.40 11.83 10.84
C ALA A 122 15.90 10.39 10.81
N ASN A 123 14.85 10.14 10.04
CA ASN A 123 14.26 8.81 9.86
C ASN A 123 14.35 8.37 8.38
N PRO A 124 15.57 8.08 7.89
CA PRO A 124 15.77 7.71 6.49
C PRO A 124 15.12 6.38 6.10
N GLY A 125 14.89 5.50 7.08
CA GLY A 125 14.17 4.24 6.88
C GLY A 125 12.65 4.36 6.82
N ASN A 126 12.08 5.58 6.81
CA ASN A 126 10.63 5.76 6.69
C ASN A 126 10.10 5.18 5.38
N LEU A 127 9.05 4.36 5.47
CA LEU A 127 8.49 3.63 4.34
C LEU A 127 7.48 4.43 3.52
N GLY A 128 7.37 5.72 3.78
CA GLY A 128 6.45 6.62 3.10
C GLY A 128 5.00 6.42 3.51
N GLY A 129 4.19 7.33 3.05
CA GLY A 129 2.74 7.35 3.25
C GLY A 129 2.05 7.77 1.95
N THR A 130 1.48 8.95 1.95
CA THR A 130 0.81 9.51 0.77
C THR A 130 1.02 11.03 0.69
N ILE A 131 0.47 11.66 -0.33
CA ILE A 131 0.41 13.11 -0.49
C ILE A 131 -1.01 13.55 -0.83
N ARG A 132 -1.26 14.83 -0.69
CA ARG A 132 -2.58 15.42 -0.93
C ARG A 132 -3.10 15.14 -2.34
N THR A 133 -2.26 15.25 -3.38
CA THR A 133 -2.73 15.22 -4.77
C THR A 133 -1.62 14.93 -5.78
N LEU A 134 -1.99 14.31 -6.89
CA LEU A 134 -1.20 14.12 -8.10
C LEU A 134 -1.58 15.11 -9.21
N ASP A 135 -2.30 16.21 -8.89
CA ASP A 135 -2.71 17.21 -9.88
C ASP A 135 -1.54 17.64 -10.77
N GLY A 136 -1.71 17.49 -12.08
CA GLY A 136 -0.72 17.86 -13.08
C GLY A 136 0.57 17.04 -13.07
N LYS A 137 0.60 15.89 -12.41
CA LYS A 137 1.78 15.01 -12.39
C LYS A 137 1.72 14.00 -13.54
N ALA A 138 2.88 13.85 -14.20
CA ALA A 138 3.08 12.88 -15.30
C ALA A 138 4.19 11.87 -14.97
N VAL A 139 4.86 12.03 -13.84
CA VAL A 139 5.98 11.23 -13.37
C VAL A 139 5.89 11.04 -11.86
N PRO A 140 6.55 10.02 -11.28
CA PRO A 140 6.62 9.80 -9.85
C PRO A 140 7.05 11.05 -9.08
N VAL A 141 6.47 11.23 -7.90
CA VAL A 141 6.77 12.33 -6.98
C VAL A 141 7.06 11.79 -5.59
N PRO A 142 7.87 12.48 -4.77
CA PRO A 142 8.11 12.09 -3.39
C PRO A 142 6.78 12.03 -2.61
N LEU A 143 6.65 10.99 -1.79
CA LEU A 143 5.51 10.84 -0.86
C LEU A 143 5.85 11.45 0.49
N GLY A 144 4.82 11.81 1.26
CA GLY A 144 4.98 12.17 2.66
C GLY A 144 5.35 10.96 3.52
N GLU A 145 5.74 11.22 4.77
CA GLU A 145 6.07 10.17 5.71
C GLU A 145 4.84 9.36 6.15
N GLY A 146 5.07 8.08 6.46
CA GLY A 146 4.09 7.17 7.08
C GLY A 146 4.53 6.77 8.47
N VAL A 147 3.67 6.07 9.22
CA VAL A 147 3.96 5.64 10.59
C VAL A 147 4.97 4.48 10.64
N LEU A 148 5.29 3.85 9.51
CA LEU A 148 6.14 2.69 9.40
C LEU A 148 7.56 3.07 8.96
N SER A 149 8.56 2.46 9.60
CA SER A 149 9.97 2.71 9.28
C SER A 149 10.83 1.48 9.52
N ARG A 150 11.82 1.27 8.64
CA ARG A 150 12.88 0.27 8.84
C ARG A 150 13.81 0.63 10.01
N ASP A 151 13.85 1.92 10.40
CA ASP A 151 14.60 2.37 11.58
C ASP A 151 13.90 1.98 12.88
N GLY A 152 12.68 1.43 12.78
CA GLY A 152 11.92 0.88 13.90
C GLY A 152 11.17 1.91 14.73
N TRP A 153 11.18 3.19 14.32
CA TRP A 153 10.49 4.26 15.01
C TRP A 153 9.93 5.31 14.06
N PHE A 154 8.95 6.04 14.54
CA PHE A 154 8.40 7.24 13.89
C PHE A 154 7.98 8.25 14.96
N LEU A 155 8.28 9.52 14.75
CA LEU A 155 7.81 10.62 15.58
C LEU A 155 6.71 11.39 14.87
N LEU A 156 5.51 11.38 15.44
CA LEU A 156 4.42 12.24 14.98
C LEU A 156 4.37 13.48 15.87
N ASP A 157 4.57 14.65 15.27
CA ASP A 157 4.45 15.94 15.94
C ASP A 157 3.01 16.48 15.82
N ASP A 158 2.28 16.41 16.91
CA ASP A 158 0.90 16.91 17.04
C ASP A 158 0.82 18.33 17.63
N SER A 159 1.98 18.99 17.85
CA SER A 159 2.07 20.26 18.58
C SER A 159 1.28 21.40 17.94
N LYS A 160 1.09 21.36 16.64
CA LYS A 160 0.38 22.39 15.86
C LYS A 160 -1.03 21.98 15.43
N SER A 161 -1.44 20.75 15.70
CA SER A 161 -2.77 20.28 15.32
C SER A 161 -3.84 21.05 16.07
N ASP A 162 -4.84 21.54 15.36
CA ASP A 162 -6.02 22.19 15.94
C ASP A 162 -6.78 21.25 16.86
N LEU A 163 -7.60 21.81 17.74
CA LEU A 163 -8.29 21.07 18.79
C LEU A 163 -9.78 20.95 18.48
N PHE A 164 -10.35 19.80 18.82
CA PHE A 164 -11.80 19.65 18.89
C PHE A 164 -12.30 20.17 20.24
N VAL A 165 -13.09 21.23 20.24
CA VAL A 165 -13.67 21.84 21.43
C VAL A 165 -15.18 22.00 21.25
N GLY A 166 -15.96 21.32 22.10
CA GLY A 166 -17.40 21.23 21.87
C GLY A 166 -17.71 20.45 20.59
N ASP A 167 -18.43 21.10 19.68
CA ASP A 167 -18.85 20.51 18.40
C ASP A 167 -18.08 21.06 17.18
N TRP A 168 -16.94 21.76 17.43
CA TRP A 168 -16.17 22.36 16.35
C TRP A 168 -14.66 22.37 16.60
N ILE A 169 -13.92 22.71 15.55
CA ILE A 169 -12.47 22.86 15.55
C ILE A 169 -12.10 24.25 16.04
N GLN A 170 -11.07 24.35 16.89
CA GLN A 170 -10.51 25.59 17.38
C GLN A 170 -8.98 25.58 17.23
N PRO A 171 -8.35 26.75 16.98
CA PRO A 171 -6.91 26.83 16.92
C PRO A 171 -6.28 26.34 18.24
N ARG A 172 -5.22 25.57 18.13
CA ARG A 172 -4.38 25.26 19.29
C ARG A 172 -3.67 26.54 19.75
N PRO A 173 -3.66 26.87 21.04
CA PRO A 173 -2.91 28.02 21.52
C PRO A 173 -1.43 27.95 21.13
N SER A 174 -0.90 28.99 20.47
CA SER A 174 0.51 29.06 20.08
C SER A 174 1.37 29.45 21.28
N THR A 175 1.73 28.46 22.09
CA THR A 175 2.51 28.64 23.35
C THR A 175 3.96 28.14 23.22
N GLY A 176 4.36 27.60 22.08
CA GLY A 176 5.64 26.90 21.94
C GLY A 176 5.68 25.53 22.65
N ASN A 177 4.53 25.03 23.10
CA ASN A 177 4.40 23.71 23.71
C ASN A 177 4.61 22.61 22.66
N LEU A 178 5.18 21.48 23.11
CA LEU A 178 5.35 20.27 22.32
C LEU A 178 4.32 19.22 22.73
N ASP A 179 3.86 18.45 21.75
CA ASP A 179 2.92 17.33 21.91
C ASP A 179 3.28 16.26 20.85
N TRP A 180 4.09 15.31 21.23
CA TRP A 180 4.71 14.33 20.36
C TRP A 180 4.26 12.92 20.69
N TYR A 181 4.10 12.10 19.64
CA TYR A 181 3.84 10.68 19.74
C TYR A 181 5.02 9.90 19.16
N LEU A 182 5.80 9.23 20.00
CA LEU A 182 6.90 8.38 19.57
C LEU A 182 6.40 6.94 19.42
N PHE A 183 6.31 6.49 18.17
CA PHE A 183 6.00 5.12 17.79
C PHE A 183 7.30 4.33 17.72
N GLY A 184 7.52 3.38 18.62
CA GLY A 184 8.72 2.54 18.67
C GLY A 184 8.36 1.06 18.51
N TYR A 185 7.88 0.70 17.33
CA TYR A 185 7.31 -0.64 17.05
C TYR A 185 8.31 -1.61 16.43
N GLY A 186 9.54 -1.17 16.13
CA GLY A 186 10.48 -2.02 15.42
C GLY A 186 9.90 -2.44 14.08
N THR A 187 9.81 -3.73 13.87
CA THR A 187 9.22 -4.34 12.66
C THR A 187 7.78 -4.81 12.85
N ASP A 188 7.13 -4.55 13.97
CA ASP A 188 5.70 -4.87 14.17
C ASP A 188 4.81 -3.79 13.55
N TYR A 189 4.81 -3.72 12.21
CA TYR A 189 4.09 -2.72 11.44
C TYR A 189 2.57 -2.78 11.64
N ARG A 190 2.02 -3.98 11.81
CA ARG A 190 0.58 -4.14 12.08
C ARG A 190 0.19 -3.55 13.43
N ALA A 191 1.04 -3.67 14.45
CA ALA A 191 0.79 -3.05 15.76
C ALA A 191 0.95 -1.53 15.71
N ALA A 192 1.89 -1.00 14.92
CA ALA A 192 2.03 0.44 14.70
C ALA A 192 0.77 1.05 14.08
N LEU A 193 0.23 0.44 13.02
CA LEU A 193 -1.03 0.86 12.39
C LEU A 193 -2.22 0.80 13.35
N ARG A 194 -2.36 -0.28 14.11
CA ARG A 194 -3.41 -0.39 15.15
C ARG A 194 -3.31 0.71 16.20
N SER A 195 -2.10 1.06 16.61
CA SER A 195 -1.88 2.09 17.62
C SER A 195 -2.10 3.50 17.06
N MET A 196 -1.77 3.72 15.80
CA MET A 196 -2.10 4.95 15.09
C MET A 196 -3.61 5.20 15.11
N THR A 197 -4.41 4.19 14.74
CA THR A 197 -5.88 4.31 14.73
C THR A 197 -6.49 4.28 16.15
N ALA A 198 -5.82 3.64 17.11
CA ALA A 198 -6.27 3.68 18.51
C ALA A 198 -6.21 5.10 19.09
N VAL A 199 -5.22 5.90 18.72
CA VAL A 199 -5.07 7.30 19.09
C VAL A 199 -5.82 8.22 18.12
N GLY A 200 -5.61 8.02 16.83
CA GLY A 200 -6.14 8.88 15.77
C GLY A 200 -7.62 8.64 15.43
N GLY A 201 -8.24 7.62 15.99
CA GLY A 201 -9.59 7.17 15.64
C GLY A 201 -9.57 6.10 14.55
N PRO A 202 -10.63 5.28 14.44
CA PRO A 202 -10.71 4.20 13.48
C PRO A 202 -10.88 4.73 12.04
N VAL A 203 -10.45 3.94 11.08
CA VAL A 203 -10.84 4.11 9.68
C VAL A 203 -12.26 3.54 9.54
N PRO A 204 -13.27 4.32 9.18
CA PRO A 204 -14.64 3.82 9.03
C PRO A 204 -14.82 3.03 7.73
N LEU A 205 -15.75 2.09 7.73
CA LEU A 205 -16.14 1.36 6.51
C LEU A 205 -17.04 2.28 5.66
N PRO A 206 -16.65 2.63 4.42
CA PRO A 206 -17.45 3.47 3.54
C PRO A 206 -18.80 2.82 3.16
N ARG A 207 -19.71 3.59 2.58
CA ARG A 207 -20.92 3.06 1.98
C ARG A 207 -20.56 2.12 0.84
N LYS A 208 -21.13 0.93 0.81
CA LYS A 208 -20.72 -0.16 -0.09
C LYS A 208 -20.76 0.22 -1.57
N TYR A 209 -21.74 1.00 -1.98
CA TYR A 209 -21.86 1.44 -3.37
C TYR A 209 -20.69 2.34 -3.81
N ALA A 210 -20.08 3.08 -2.86
CA ALA A 210 -18.90 3.87 -3.14
C ALA A 210 -17.63 3.00 -3.35
N LEU A 211 -17.70 1.71 -3.06
CA LEU A 211 -16.63 0.73 -3.31
C LEU A 211 -16.88 -0.09 -4.59
N GLY A 212 -17.85 0.29 -5.39
CA GLY A 212 -18.28 -0.37 -6.62
C GLY A 212 -17.56 0.12 -7.89
N VAL A 213 -18.31 0.16 -8.97
CA VAL A 213 -17.87 0.63 -10.29
C VAL A 213 -18.56 1.95 -10.59
N TRP A 214 -17.77 2.95 -10.98
CA TRP A 214 -18.28 4.29 -11.24
C TRP A 214 -17.98 4.73 -12.68
N TYR A 215 -18.95 5.47 -13.26
CA TYR A 215 -18.71 6.28 -14.44
C TYR A 215 -18.60 7.75 -14.07
N SER A 216 -17.53 8.39 -14.48
CA SER A 216 -17.22 9.80 -14.24
C SER A 216 -16.57 10.40 -15.48
N ARG A 217 -16.92 11.62 -15.81
CA ARG A 217 -16.27 12.43 -16.84
C ARG A 217 -16.65 13.88 -16.68
N TYR A 218 -15.69 14.78 -16.76
CA TYR A 218 -15.98 16.19 -16.94
C TYR A 218 -16.51 16.43 -18.37
N TRP A 219 -17.84 16.47 -18.52
CA TRP A 219 -18.53 16.61 -19.79
C TRP A 219 -19.99 17.08 -19.59
N PRO A 220 -20.51 18.04 -20.42
CA PRO A 220 -21.85 18.57 -20.28
C PRO A 220 -22.91 17.59 -20.79
N TYR A 221 -23.10 16.49 -20.08
CA TYR A 221 -24.13 15.51 -20.43
C TYR A 221 -25.54 16.01 -20.10
N SER A 222 -26.46 15.84 -21.03
CA SER A 222 -27.90 15.97 -20.80
C SER A 222 -28.45 14.78 -20.00
N ALA A 223 -29.65 14.96 -19.42
CA ALA A 223 -30.35 13.89 -18.73
C ALA A 223 -30.55 12.63 -19.60
N ASP A 224 -30.85 12.81 -20.88
CA ASP A 224 -31.07 11.69 -21.80
C ASP A 224 -29.74 11.00 -22.16
N GLU A 225 -28.64 11.75 -22.28
CA GLU A 225 -27.30 11.17 -22.49
C GLU A 225 -26.86 10.36 -21.29
N PHE A 226 -27.10 10.81 -20.06
CA PHE A 226 -26.84 10.00 -18.86
C PHE A 226 -27.63 8.70 -18.86
N LYS A 227 -28.92 8.74 -19.18
CA LYS A 227 -29.74 7.53 -19.32
C LYS A 227 -29.21 6.59 -20.41
N ALA A 228 -28.78 7.15 -21.55
CA ALA A 228 -28.19 6.38 -22.64
C ALA A 228 -26.86 5.72 -22.20
N ILE A 229 -26.02 6.41 -21.41
CA ILE A 229 -24.78 5.85 -20.87
C ILE A 229 -25.10 4.63 -19.99
N VAL A 230 -26.05 4.73 -19.07
CA VAL A 230 -26.46 3.61 -18.19
C VAL A 230 -26.95 2.43 -19.02
N GLN A 231 -27.77 2.68 -20.04
CA GLN A 231 -28.23 1.63 -20.93
C GLN A 231 -27.08 0.99 -21.71
N GLN A 232 -26.14 1.79 -22.23
CA GLN A 232 -24.97 1.28 -22.95
C GLN A 232 -24.07 0.41 -22.06
N TYR A 233 -23.87 0.77 -20.77
CA TYR A 233 -23.17 -0.11 -19.82
C TYR A 233 -23.84 -1.49 -19.73
N ALA A 234 -25.17 -1.52 -19.68
CA ALA A 234 -25.92 -2.77 -19.64
C ALA A 234 -25.82 -3.55 -20.97
N ASP A 235 -25.98 -2.86 -22.10
CA ASP A 235 -25.97 -3.46 -23.46
C ASP A 235 -24.58 -4.09 -23.78
N HIS A 236 -23.49 -3.46 -23.31
CA HIS A 236 -22.13 -3.94 -23.49
C HIS A 236 -21.65 -4.91 -22.37
N GLY A 237 -22.49 -5.18 -21.37
CA GLY A 237 -22.21 -6.13 -20.30
C GLY A 237 -21.17 -5.64 -19.28
N PHE A 238 -21.13 -4.32 -19.02
CA PHE A 238 -20.30 -3.74 -17.97
C PHE A 238 -21.12 -3.45 -16.70
N PRO A 239 -20.58 -3.73 -15.50
CA PRO A 239 -21.23 -3.35 -14.24
C PRO A 239 -21.12 -1.85 -14.03
N LEU A 240 -22.06 -1.29 -13.26
CA LEU A 240 -22.07 0.11 -12.87
C LEU A 240 -22.87 0.28 -11.57
N ASP A 241 -22.29 0.94 -10.56
CA ASP A 241 -22.95 1.20 -9.27
C ASP A 241 -23.20 2.68 -9.03
N THR A 242 -22.31 3.55 -9.54
CA THR A 242 -22.33 4.98 -9.23
C THR A 242 -22.15 5.82 -10.51
N ILE A 243 -22.95 6.85 -10.63
CA ILE A 243 -22.82 7.91 -11.63
C ILE A 243 -22.23 9.15 -10.97
N VAL A 244 -21.20 9.71 -11.56
CA VAL A 244 -20.69 11.03 -11.20
C VAL A 244 -21.21 12.05 -12.21
N MET A 245 -21.92 13.04 -11.72
CA MET A 245 -22.24 14.23 -12.50
C MET A 245 -21.21 15.30 -12.13
N ASP A 246 -20.30 15.55 -13.06
CA ASP A 246 -19.21 16.52 -12.89
C ASP A 246 -19.75 17.95 -13.08
N MET A 247 -18.92 18.96 -12.94
CA MET A 247 -19.24 20.39 -12.87
C MET A 247 -20.41 20.88 -13.73
N ASP A 248 -20.66 20.26 -14.89
CA ASP A 248 -21.71 20.66 -15.80
C ASP A 248 -23.15 20.34 -15.28
N TRP A 249 -23.29 19.75 -14.08
CA TRP A 249 -24.59 19.63 -13.43
C TRP A 249 -25.16 21.00 -13.02
N HIS A 250 -24.31 21.99 -12.74
CA HIS A 250 -24.68 23.35 -12.38
C HIS A 250 -24.36 24.34 -13.52
N LEU A 251 -24.87 25.56 -13.38
CA LEU A 251 -24.63 26.63 -14.34
C LEU A 251 -23.13 26.99 -14.41
N ASN A 252 -22.47 26.60 -15.50
CA ASN A 252 -21.07 26.93 -15.81
C ASN A 252 -20.91 28.20 -16.65
N ALA A 253 -21.98 28.76 -17.15
CA ALA A 253 -22.02 30.00 -17.91
C ALA A 253 -22.70 31.10 -17.09
N VAL A 254 -22.15 32.31 -17.11
CA VAL A 254 -22.73 33.47 -16.43
C VAL A 254 -24.07 33.84 -17.10
N PRO A 255 -25.19 33.78 -16.39
CA PRO A 255 -26.48 34.18 -16.97
C PRO A 255 -26.48 35.66 -17.43
N PRO A 256 -27.22 36.01 -18.46
CA PRO A 256 -27.36 37.41 -18.90
C PRO A 256 -27.83 38.32 -17.75
N GLY A 257 -27.15 39.47 -17.57
CA GLY A 257 -27.49 40.43 -16.52
C GLY A 257 -26.77 40.21 -15.18
N THR A 258 -25.98 39.16 -15.06
CA THR A 258 -25.16 38.89 -13.87
C THR A 258 -24.04 39.93 -13.70
N PRO A 259 -23.67 40.37 -12.49
CA PRO A 259 -22.56 41.26 -12.25
C PRO A 259 -21.25 40.76 -12.86
N LYS A 260 -20.37 41.69 -13.27
CA LYS A 260 -19.03 41.33 -13.76
C LYS A 260 -18.20 40.73 -12.64
N GLY A 261 -17.38 39.69 -12.97
CA GLY A 261 -16.45 39.06 -12.05
C GLY A 261 -17.04 37.88 -11.23
N VAL A 262 -18.25 37.47 -11.56
CA VAL A 262 -18.84 36.25 -10.97
C VAL A 262 -18.07 35.03 -11.42
N ASN A 263 -17.78 34.15 -10.48
CA ASN A 263 -17.13 32.88 -10.71
C ASN A 263 -18.19 31.79 -10.92
N THR A 264 -18.13 31.08 -12.04
CA THR A 264 -19.03 29.96 -12.36
C THR A 264 -18.35 28.59 -12.22
N TRP A 265 -17.09 28.57 -11.77
CA TRP A 265 -16.42 27.34 -11.44
C TRP A 265 -17.00 26.69 -10.17
N THR A 266 -17.41 27.49 -9.20
CA THR A 266 -18.26 27.11 -8.09
C THR A 266 -19.71 27.33 -8.47
N GLY A 267 -20.60 26.37 -8.22
CA GLY A 267 -22.02 26.55 -8.54
C GLY A 267 -22.89 25.48 -7.88
N TYR A 268 -24.16 25.89 -7.58
CA TYR A 268 -25.14 25.05 -6.89
C TYR A 268 -26.54 25.10 -7.51
N THR A 269 -26.73 25.91 -8.55
CA THR A 269 -27.97 25.98 -9.30
C THR A 269 -27.93 25.00 -10.46
N TRP A 270 -28.89 24.08 -10.53
CA TRP A 270 -28.98 23.12 -11.62
C TRP A 270 -28.98 23.78 -13.00
N ASP A 271 -28.17 23.30 -13.92
CA ASP A 271 -28.31 23.64 -15.34
C ASP A 271 -29.54 22.95 -15.92
N ARG A 272 -30.67 23.70 -15.90
CA ARG A 272 -31.97 23.18 -16.41
C ARG A 272 -31.98 23.00 -17.94
N ALA A 273 -30.98 23.49 -18.64
CA ALA A 273 -30.87 23.22 -20.08
C ALA A 273 -30.35 21.79 -20.33
N LEU A 274 -29.49 21.30 -19.48
CA LEU A 274 -28.98 19.94 -19.53
C LEU A 274 -29.85 18.98 -18.74
N ILE A 275 -30.28 19.38 -17.53
CA ILE A 275 -31.06 18.56 -16.59
C ILE A 275 -32.38 19.28 -16.27
N PRO A 276 -33.39 19.18 -17.13
CA PRO A 276 -34.67 19.89 -16.95
C PRO A 276 -35.44 19.50 -15.68
N ASP A 277 -35.34 18.23 -15.27
CA ASP A 277 -35.99 17.66 -14.08
C ASP A 277 -34.96 16.85 -13.26
N PRO A 278 -34.16 17.50 -12.40
CA PRO A 278 -33.16 16.79 -11.59
C PRO A 278 -33.75 15.73 -10.66
N PRO A 279 -34.83 15.99 -9.86
CA PRO A 279 -35.39 14.94 -9.00
C PRO A 279 -35.86 13.71 -9.79
N GLY A 280 -36.47 13.95 -10.98
CA GLY A 280 -36.89 12.88 -11.87
C GLY A 280 -35.73 12.04 -12.42
N LEU A 281 -34.60 12.69 -12.77
CA LEU A 281 -33.40 12.00 -13.23
C LEU A 281 -32.74 11.20 -12.08
N LEU A 282 -32.58 11.79 -10.90
CA LEU A 282 -31.99 11.13 -9.73
C LEU A 282 -32.84 9.92 -9.31
N LYS A 283 -34.17 10.10 -9.26
CA LYS A 283 -35.07 8.97 -9.02
C LYS A 283 -34.93 7.87 -10.07
N TRP A 284 -34.75 8.23 -11.35
CA TRP A 284 -34.54 7.25 -12.41
C TRP A 284 -33.28 6.45 -12.20
N PHE A 285 -32.18 7.07 -11.76
CA PHE A 285 -30.95 6.35 -11.40
C PHE A 285 -31.18 5.37 -10.25
N HIS A 286 -31.85 5.79 -9.18
CA HIS A 286 -32.17 4.94 -8.03
C HIS A 286 -33.07 3.76 -8.43
N ASP A 287 -34.09 3.99 -9.26
CA ASP A 287 -34.96 2.94 -9.78
C ASP A 287 -34.17 1.89 -10.60
N HIS A 288 -32.98 2.24 -11.11
CA HIS A 288 -32.07 1.34 -11.81
C HIS A 288 -30.95 0.77 -10.93
N GLY A 289 -31.03 0.98 -9.61
CA GLY A 289 -30.06 0.48 -8.62
C GLY A 289 -28.71 1.20 -8.64
N LEU A 290 -28.70 2.45 -9.10
CA LEU A 290 -27.51 3.30 -9.14
C LEU A 290 -27.56 4.36 -8.05
N HIS A 291 -26.36 4.80 -7.64
CA HIS A 291 -26.17 5.95 -6.76
C HIS A 291 -25.53 7.10 -7.53
N VAL A 292 -25.69 8.34 -7.01
CA VAL A 292 -25.25 9.54 -7.70
C VAL A 292 -24.42 10.43 -6.78
N THR A 293 -23.28 10.92 -7.29
CA THR A 293 -22.50 11.97 -6.66
C THR A 293 -22.38 13.17 -7.59
N LEU A 294 -22.40 14.37 -7.00
CA LEU A 294 -22.13 15.62 -7.70
C LEU A 294 -20.72 16.11 -7.34
N ASN A 295 -20.02 16.64 -8.33
CA ASN A 295 -18.76 17.35 -8.12
C ASN A 295 -19.04 18.71 -7.47
N ASP A 296 -18.23 19.12 -6.50
CA ASP A 296 -18.33 20.36 -5.75
C ASP A 296 -16.98 21.08 -5.67
N HIS A 297 -16.94 22.34 -6.11
CA HIS A 297 -15.80 23.24 -6.01
C HIS A 297 -16.18 24.44 -5.13
N PRO A 298 -16.11 24.35 -3.79
CA PRO A 298 -16.75 25.33 -2.91
C PRO A 298 -15.98 26.64 -2.74
N ALA A 299 -14.73 26.73 -3.19
CA ALA A 299 -13.79 27.79 -2.81
C ALA A 299 -14.23 29.21 -3.17
N ALA A 300 -15.07 29.42 -4.17
CA ALA A 300 -15.57 30.74 -4.55
C ALA A 300 -16.82 31.17 -3.77
N GLY A 301 -17.39 30.29 -2.94
CA GLY A 301 -18.61 30.55 -2.16
C GLY A 301 -19.86 30.65 -3.01
N VAL A 302 -20.98 31.01 -2.39
CA VAL A 302 -22.26 31.17 -3.09
C VAL A 302 -22.29 32.45 -3.90
N GLN A 303 -22.48 32.35 -5.20
CA GLN A 303 -22.38 33.46 -6.14
C GLN A 303 -23.74 34.19 -6.32
N PRO A 304 -23.75 35.49 -6.72
CA PRO A 304 -24.96 36.30 -6.85
C PRO A 304 -26.01 35.81 -7.85
N HIS A 305 -25.66 34.89 -8.74
CA HIS A 305 -26.60 34.32 -9.73
C HIS A 305 -27.27 33.03 -9.24
N GLU A 306 -26.85 32.49 -8.11
CA GLU A 306 -27.37 31.25 -7.59
C GLU A 306 -28.80 31.39 -7.04
N GLU A 307 -29.62 30.37 -7.21
CA GLU A 307 -31.02 30.38 -6.74
C GLU A 307 -31.13 30.60 -5.22
N MET A 308 -30.16 30.10 -4.44
CA MET A 308 -30.12 30.20 -3.01
C MET A 308 -29.42 31.45 -2.47
N TYR A 309 -28.87 32.30 -3.33
CA TYR A 309 -28.00 33.42 -2.93
C TYR A 309 -28.61 34.31 -1.85
N ASP A 310 -29.85 34.82 -2.06
CA ASP A 310 -30.48 35.76 -1.13
C ASP A 310 -30.70 35.08 0.24
N SER A 311 -31.13 33.83 0.27
CA SER A 311 -31.34 33.09 1.51
C SER A 311 -30.02 32.82 2.24
N PHE A 312 -28.97 32.45 1.51
CA PHE A 312 -27.64 32.25 2.08
C PHE A 312 -27.06 33.56 2.67
N MET A 313 -27.20 34.68 1.95
CA MET A 313 -26.74 35.99 2.42
C MET A 313 -27.43 36.37 3.75
N HIS A 314 -28.75 36.23 3.84
CA HIS A 314 -29.49 36.50 5.07
C HIS A 314 -29.04 35.57 6.21
N ALA A 315 -28.85 34.28 5.96
CA ALA A 315 -28.39 33.32 6.97
C ALA A 315 -26.98 33.62 7.49
N THR A 316 -26.13 34.19 6.66
CA THR A 316 -24.77 34.60 7.03
C THR A 316 -24.69 36.04 7.55
N GLY A 317 -25.85 36.75 7.70
CA GLY A 317 -25.90 38.11 8.23
C GLY A 317 -25.51 39.21 7.26
N HIS A 318 -25.58 38.93 5.96
CA HIS A 318 -25.21 39.89 4.91
C HIS A 318 -26.43 40.38 4.11
N ASP A 319 -26.34 41.58 3.58
CA ASP A 319 -27.36 42.16 2.71
C ASP A 319 -27.22 41.68 1.26
N PRO A 320 -28.20 40.95 0.71
CA PRO A 320 -28.15 40.47 -0.68
C PRO A 320 -28.23 41.61 -1.71
N ALA A 321 -28.73 42.80 -1.36
CA ALA A 321 -28.87 43.91 -2.30
C ALA A 321 -27.50 44.36 -2.83
N GLY A 322 -26.42 44.16 -2.09
CA GLY A 322 -25.06 44.48 -2.50
C GLY A 322 -24.51 43.61 -3.62
N ARG A 323 -25.15 42.44 -3.92
CA ARG A 323 -24.72 41.46 -4.91
C ARG A 323 -23.23 41.10 -4.79
N THR A 324 -22.71 41.03 -3.54
CA THR A 324 -21.33 40.63 -3.19
C THR A 324 -21.30 39.17 -2.76
N THR A 325 -20.12 38.55 -2.87
CA THR A 325 -19.93 37.18 -2.41
C THR A 325 -19.36 37.18 -0.99
N VAL A 326 -19.92 36.38 -0.08
CA VAL A 326 -19.30 36.12 1.21
C VAL A 326 -18.09 35.22 0.96
N PRO A 327 -16.88 35.62 1.39
CA PRO A 327 -15.68 34.80 1.21
C PRO A 327 -15.85 33.43 1.85
N PHE A 328 -15.52 32.40 1.10
CA PHE A 328 -15.55 31.01 1.59
C PHE A 328 -14.61 30.84 2.79
N ASP A 329 -15.11 30.22 3.86
CA ASP A 329 -14.35 29.94 5.09
C ASP A 329 -14.85 28.66 5.74
N ALA A 330 -14.18 27.55 5.43
CA ALA A 330 -14.52 26.25 6.02
C ALA A 330 -14.13 26.14 7.51
N GLY A 331 -13.38 27.09 8.08
CA GLY A 331 -13.10 27.13 9.50
C GLY A 331 -14.27 27.69 10.35
N SER A 332 -15.23 28.34 9.69
CA SER A 332 -16.42 28.90 10.35
C SER A 332 -17.60 27.93 10.30
N LYS A 333 -17.89 27.25 11.43
CA LYS A 333 -19.07 26.36 11.51
C LYS A 333 -20.38 27.06 11.12
N PRO A 334 -20.70 28.29 11.58
CA PRO A 334 -21.92 28.97 11.16
C PRO A 334 -21.98 29.24 9.64
N TYR A 335 -20.81 29.49 9.01
CA TYR A 335 -20.74 29.60 7.55
C TYR A 335 -21.06 28.26 6.89
N LEU A 336 -20.43 27.16 7.35
CA LEU A 336 -20.67 25.84 6.78
C LEU A 336 -22.10 25.37 7.03
N ASP A 337 -22.69 25.62 8.19
CA ASP A 337 -24.07 25.28 8.49
C ASP A 337 -25.02 25.95 7.48
N ALA A 338 -24.86 27.25 7.22
CA ALA A 338 -25.62 27.98 6.22
C ALA A 338 -25.31 27.48 4.80
N PHE A 339 -24.01 27.27 4.50
CA PHE A 339 -23.57 26.80 3.17
C PHE A 339 -24.25 25.46 2.83
N TYR A 340 -24.09 24.44 3.65
CA TYR A 340 -24.67 23.12 3.39
C TYR A 340 -26.21 23.13 3.41
N GLN A 341 -26.80 23.95 4.29
CA GLN A 341 -28.27 24.08 4.35
C GLN A 341 -28.88 24.55 3.03
N PHE A 342 -28.21 25.47 2.33
CA PHE A 342 -28.76 26.08 1.11
C PHE A 342 -28.21 25.48 -0.17
N THR A 343 -26.99 24.91 -0.14
CA THR A 343 -26.36 24.34 -1.32
C THR A 343 -26.55 22.83 -1.44
N HIS A 344 -26.22 22.05 -0.42
CA HIS A 344 -26.19 20.58 -0.45
C HIS A 344 -27.55 19.96 -0.08
N ALA A 345 -28.10 20.34 1.05
CA ALA A 345 -29.31 19.71 1.59
C ALA A 345 -30.51 19.67 0.61
N PRO A 346 -30.78 20.72 -0.21
CA PRO A 346 -31.83 20.64 -1.21
C PRO A 346 -31.56 19.60 -2.31
N ARG A 347 -30.30 19.43 -2.73
CA ARG A 347 -29.87 18.45 -3.76
C ARG A 347 -29.91 17.03 -3.21
N GLU A 348 -29.55 16.83 -1.95
CA GLU A 348 -29.71 15.56 -1.25
C GLU A 348 -31.18 15.18 -1.11
N HIS A 349 -32.05 16.16 -0.83
CA HIS A 349 -33.49 15.95 -0.84
C HIS A 349 -34.02 15.57 -2.24
N ASP A 350 -33.41 16.09 -3.30
CA ASP A 350 -33.71 15.72 -4.68
C ASP A 350 -33.24 14.30 -5.01
N GLY A 351 -32.27 13.74 -4.27
CA GLY A 351 -31.79 12.37 -4.44
C GLY A 351 -30.28 12.22 -4.67
N VAL A 352 -29.47 13.22 -4.36
CA VAL A 352 -27.98 13.08 -4.38
C VAL A 352 -27.54 12.25 -3.19
N ASP A 353 -26.73 11.21 -3.44
CA ASP A 353 -26.33 10.26 -2.39
C ASP A 353 -25.10 10.73 -1.60
N PHE A 354 -24.15 11.39 -2.24
CA PHE A 354 -22.94 11.94 -1.61
C PHE A 354 -22.30 13.00 -2.49
N TRP A 355 -21.20 13.62 -2.00
CA TRP A 355 -20.52 14.73 -2.65
C TRP A 355 -19.07 14.42 -2.95
N TRP A 356 -18.61 14.84 -4.12
CA TRP A 356 -17.21 14.89 -4.49
C TRP A 356 -16.65 16.28 -4.21
N LEU A 357 -15.95 16.41 -3.07
CA LEU A 357 -15.29 17.66 -2.67
C LEU A 357 -13.95 17.77 -3.40
N ASP A 358 -13.88 18.54 -4.47
CA ASP A 358 -12.74 18.59 -5.35
C ASP A 358 -11.69 19.63 -4.92
N TRP A 359 -10.68 19.90 -5.76
CA TRP A 359 -9.38 20.46 -5.42
C TRP A 359 -9.38 21.89 -4.90
N GLN A 360 -10.37 22.70 -5.13
CA GLN A 360 -10.41 24.11 -4.73
C GLN A 360 -10.62 24.34 -3.23
N GLN A 361 -10.30 23.38 -2.38
CA GLN A 361 -10.45 23.45 -0.94
C GLN A 361 -9.24 24.08 -0.22
N TYR A 362 -8.26 24.59 -0.94
CA TYR A 362 -7.16 25.36 -0.35
C TYR A 362 -7.26 26.84 -0.79
N PRO A 363 -6.60 27.80 -0.16
CA PRO A 363 -5.65 27.67 0.95
C PRO A 363 -6.31 27.33 2.29
N ASN A 364 -5.60 27.59 3.39
CA ASN A 364 -6.11 27.43 4.75
C ASN A 364 -7.39 28.25 4.98
N THR A 365 -8.15 27.88 5.98
CA THR A 365 -9.36 28.60 6.37
C THR A 365 -9.01 30.02 6.83
N ARG A 366 -9.97 30.94 6.74
CA ARG A 366 -9.76 32.33 7.14
C ARG A 366 -9.82 32.50 8.66
N SER A 367 -10.69 31.73 9.31
CA SER A 367 -10.94 31.83 10.76
C SER A 367 -9.96 31.00 11.60
N ILE A 368 -9.37 29.93 11.02
CA ILE A 368 -8.42 29.04 11.69
C ILE A 368 -7.17 28.91 10.81
N PRO A 369 -6.08 29.65 11.11
CA PRO A 369 -4.97 29.84 10.17
C PRO A 369 -4.22 28.57 9.75
N ASP A 370 -4.09 27.58 10.63
CA ASP A 370 -3.34 26.36 10.40
C ASP A 370 -4.22 25.23 9.85
N LEU A 371 -5.54 25.38 9.86
CA LEU A 371 -6.50 24.42 9.32
C LEU A 371 -6.69 24.65 7.83
N THR A 372 -6.54 23.62 7.02
CA THR A 372 -6.87 23.70 5.58
C THR A 372 -8.39 23.65 5.37
N ASN A 373 -8.88 24.36 4.33
CA ASN A 373 -10.30 24.24 3.95
C ASN A 373 -10.67 22.79 3.63
N LEU A 374 -9.75 22.03 3.02
CA LEU A 374 -9.92 20.62 2.72
C LEU A 374 -10.21 19.77 3.98
N ALA A 375 -9.38 19.91 5.01
CA ALA A 375 -9.57 19.18 6.28
C ALA A 375 -10.91 19.52 6.95
N ALA A 376 -11.23 20.81 7.05
CA ALA A 376 -12.49 21.25 7.63
C ALA A 376 -13.71 20.73 6.85
N LEU A 377 -13.65 20.73 5.51
CA LEU A 377 -14.72 20.21 4.66
C LEU A 377 -14.88 18.70 4.79
N ASN A 378 -13.76 17.93 4.77
CA ASN A 378 -13.80 16.48 4.94
C ASN A 378 -14.46 16.11 6.27
N TYR A 379 -14.04 16.76 7.36
CA TYR A 379 -14.65 16.57 8.67
C TYR A 379 -16.13 16.93 8.71
N TYR A 380 -16.47 18.13 8.24
CA TYR A 380 -17.85 18.63 8.31
C TYR A 380 -18.78 17.77 7.47
N ASN A 381 -18.42 17.50 6.21
CA ASN A 381 -19.24 16.71 5.30
C ASN A 381 -19.41 15.28 5.80
N PHE A 382 -18.32 14.64 6.26
CA PHE A 382 -18.38 13.28 6.81
C PHE A 382 -19.29 13.23 8.04
N THR A 383 -19.11 14.16 9.00
CA THR A 383 -19.89 14.20 10.23
C THR A 383 -21.37 14.46 9.94
N ARG A 384 -21.66 15.39 9.03
CA ARG A 384 -23.05 15.70 8.64
C ARG A 384 -23.72 14.50 7.96
N THR A 385 -23.03 13.82 7.07
CA THR A 385 -23.56 12.67 6.33
C THR A 385 -23.63 11.39 7.18
N SER A 386 -23.04 11.37 8.36
CA SER A 386 -23.20 10.30 9.37
C SER A 386 -24.44 10.49 10.26
N ALA A 387 -25.24 11.52 10.04
CA ALA A 387 -26.49 11.69 10.76
C ALA A 387 -27.50 10.57 10.48
N ASP A 388 -28.49 10.42 11.37
CA ASP A 388 -29.60 9.48 11.22
C ASP A 388 -29.17 8.00 11.03
N GLY A 389 -28.02 7.64 11.61
CA GLY A 389 -27.51 6.26 11.58
C GLY A 389 -26.92 5.84 10.23
N GLN A 390 -26.69 6.78 9.32
CA GLN A 390 -25.99 6.52 8.06
C GLN A 390 -24.47 6.45 8.29
N ARG A 391 -23.74 5.75 7.43
CA ARG A 391 -22.27 5.86 7.38
C ARG A 391 -21.91 7.24 6.86
N GLY A 392 -20.99 7.91 7.53
CA GLY A 392 -20.38 9.12 7.00
C GLY A 392 -19.73 8.83 5.64
N GLN A 393 -19.81 9.77 4.71
CA GLN A 393 -19.24 9.62 3.38
C GLN A 393 -18.69 10.95 2.89
N SER A 394 -17.41 10.99 2.66
CA SER A 394 -16.72 12.02 1.88
C SER A 394 -16.12 11.37 0.63
N PHE A 395 -15.98 12.14 -0.44
CA PHE A 395 -15.13 11.77 -1.57
C PHE A 395 -14.28 13.00 -1.88
N SER A 396 -13.00 12.94 -1.52
CA SER A 396 -12.13 14.11 -1.51
C SER A 396 -10.66 13.70 -1.57
N ARG A 397 -9.74 14.66 -1.46
CA ARG A 397 -8.30 14.41 -1.36
C ARG A 397 -7.89 14.22 0.10
N TRP A 398 -6.76 13.56 0.31
CA TRP A 398 -6.19 13.37 1.64
C TRP A 398 -5.71 14.71 2.23
N ALA A 399 -6.18 15.02 3.44
CA ALA A 399 -5.94 16.31 4.10
C ALA A 399 -4.90 16.28 5.23
N GLY A 400 -4.11 15.23 5.35
CA GLY A 400 -3.07 15.09 6.37
C GLY A 400 -3.40 14.10 7.48
N TRP A 401 -2.52 14.00 8.47
CA TRP A 401 -2.69 13.12 9.63
C TRP A 401 -4.03 13.38 10.32
N GLY A 402 -4.82 12.32 10.50
CA GLY A 402 -6.17 12.40 11.05
C GLY A 402 -7.28 12.31 10.00
N ASP A 403 -6.99 12.55 8.73
CA ASP A 403 -7.97 12.51 7.65
C ASP A 403 -8.49 11.10 7.33
N HIS A 404 -7.75 10.06 7.70
CA HIS A 404 -8.15 8.65 7.57
C HIS A 404 -9.53 8.33 8.18
N ARG A 405 -10.07 9.23 8.98
CA ARG A 405 -11.43 9.12 9.55
C ARG A 405 -12.54 9.51 8.57
N TYR A 406 -12.21 10.08 7.42
CA TYR A 406 -13.16 10.71 6.52
C TYR A 406 -13.07 10.20 5.06
N PRO A 407 -13.06 8.85 4.83
CA PRO A 407 -12.94 8.30 3.49
C PRO A 407 -14.16 8.66 2.61
N ILE A 408 -13.99 8.55 1.27
CA ILE A 408 -12.88 7.97 0.53
C ILE A 408 -12.04 9.08 -0.12
N GLU A 409 -10.79 8.74 -0.50
CA GLU A 409 -9.88 9.68 -1.14
C GLU A 409 -9.78 9.41 -2.65
N PHE A 410 -9.35 10.42 -3.43
CA PHE A 410 -8.89 10.26 -4.80
C PHE A 410 -7.55 10.98 -5.02
N SER A 411 -6.79 10.50 -6.00
CA SER A 411 -5.42 10.94 -6.20
C SER A 411 -5.29 12.31 -6.89
N GLY A 412 -6.38 12.84 -7.45
CA GLY A 412 -6.36 14.11 -8.20
C GLY A 412 -6.07 13.89 -9.69
N ASP A 413 -5.81 15.02 -10.40
CA ASP A 413 -5.78 15.17 -11.86
C ASP A 413 -4.44 14.72 -12.45
N ALA A 414 -4.05 13.46 -12.30
CA ALA A 414 -2.83 12.90 -12.88
C ALA A 414 -2.89 12.82 -14.41
N TYR A 415 -1.72 12.82 -15.06
CA TYR A 415 -1.64 12.59 -16.51
C TYR A 415 -1.78 11.11 -16.86
N THR A 416 -2.38 10.83 -18.02
CA THR A 416 -2.32 9.52 -18.67
C THR A 416 -0.87 9.11 -18.95
N GLY A 417 -0.54 7.84 -18.82
CA GLY A 417 0.74 7.28 -19.26
C GLY A 417 1.24 6.14 -18.38
N TRP A 418 2.19 5.39 -18.94
CA TRP A 418 2.78 4.22 -18.29
C TRP A 418 3.50 4.56 -16.98
N SER A 419 4.21 5.70 -16.96
CA SER A 419 4.94 6.14 -15.76
C SER A 419 4.01 6.43 -14.59
N MET A 420 2.84 7.03 -14.84
CA MET A 420 1.86 7.28 -13.78
C MET A 420 1.14 6.01 -13.36
N LEU A 421 0.78 5.13 -14.30
CA LEU A 421 0.23 3.83 -13.94
C LEU A 421 1.20 3.06 -13.04
N ALA A 422 2.48 2.99 -13.41
CA ALA A 422 3.51 2.35 -12.60
C ALA A 422 3.65 2.98 -11.22
N PHE A 423 3.52 4.30 -11.12
CA PHE A 423 3.63 5.02 -9.84
C PHE A 423 2.38 4.86 -8.96
N GLU A 424 1.19 4.82 -9.54
CA GLU A 424 -0.06 4.67 -8.75
C GLU A 424 -0.16 3.32 -8.05
N VAL A 425 0.54 2.30 -8.51
CA VAL A 425 0.59 0.99 -7.82
C VAL A 425 1.20 1.14 -6.41
N PRO A 426 2.47 1.55 -6.25
CA PRO A 426 3.04 1.76 -4.91
C PRO A 426 2.37 2.90 -4.16
N PHE A 427 1.95 3.97 -4.84
CA PHE A 427 1.22 5.08 -4.21
C PHE A 427 -0.03 4.59 -3.46
N THR A 428 -0.83 3.72 -4.10
CA THR A 428 -2.02 3.14 -3.47
C THR A 428 -1.68 2.26 -2.29
N ALA A 429 -0.66 1.42 -2.42
CA ALA A 429 -0.28 0.48 -1.38
C ALA A 429 0.30 1.18 -0.14
N THR A 430 1.17 2.19 -0.31
CA THR A 430 1.78 2.92 0.82
C THR A 430 0.85 3.88 1.53
N ALA A 431 -0.21 4.34 0.89
CA ALA A 431 -1.20 5.20 1.54
C ALA A 431 -1.79 4.56 2.81
N GLY A 432 -1.82 3.23 2.88
CA GLY A 432 -2.18 2.50 4.09
C GLY A 432 -1.31 2.82 5.30
N ASN A 433 -0.05 3.26 5.11
CA ASN A 433 0.87 3.63 6.20
C ASN A 433 0.44 4.91 6.96
N VAL A 434 -0.54 5.65 6.44
CA VAL A 434 -1.17 6.81 7.09
C VAL A 434 -2.66 6.59 7.37
N GLY A 435 -3.17 5.36 7.14
CA GLY A 435 -4.57 5.00 7.34
C GLY A 435 -5.50 5.30 6.17
N ALA A 436 -5.01 5.84 5.06
CA ALA A 436 -5.79 6.08 3.86
C ALA A 436 -5.98 4.76 3.08
N PHE A 437 -7.05 4.03 3.40
CA PHE A 437 -7.29 2.68 2.88
C PHE A 437 -8.11 2.65 1.59
N PHE A 438 -8.87 3.71 1.29
CA PHE A 438 -9.92 3.66 0.28
C PHE A 438 -9.70 4.73 -0.80
N TRP A 439 -9.01 4.36 -1.87
CA TRP A 439 -8.74 5.23 -3.01
C TRP A 439 -9.67 4.98 -4.18
N SER A 440 -10.09 6.08 -4.82
CA SER A 440 -10.80 6.10 -6.08
C SER A 440 -10.01 6.97 -7.07
N HIS A 441 -9.03 6.37 -7.77
CA HIS A 441 -8.19 7.08 -8.73
C HIS A 441 -8.95 7.49 -9.99
N ASP A 442 -8.40 8.45 -10.73
CA ASP A 442 -8.80 8.75 -12.10
C ASP A 442 -8.27 7.66 -13.04
N ILE A 443 -8.97 6.53 -13.12
CA ILE A 443 -8.51 5.39 -13.91
C ILE A 443 -8.37 5.76 -15.38
N GLY A 444 -7.13 5.69 -15.88
CA GLY A 444 -6.72 6.10 -17.21
C GLY A 444 -6.05 7.47 -17.25
N GLY A 445 -5.95 8.16 -16.13
CA GLY A 445 -5.45 9.53 -16.01
C GLY A 445 -6.46 10.58 -16.41
N HIS A 446 -6.45 11.73 -15.72
CA HIS A 446 -7.36 12.84 -15.96
C HIS A 446 -7.11 13.55 -17.28
N GLN A 447 -5.84 13.78 -17.64
CA GLN A 447 -5.43 14.50 -18.86
C GLN A 447 -4.24 13.82 -19.55
N GLY A 448 -3.79 14.36 -20.69
CA GLY A 448 -2.62 13.84 -21.42
C GLY A 448 -2.93 13.00 -22.66
N GLY A 449 -4.19 12.84 -23.03
CA GLY A 449 -4.60 12.19 -24.27
C GLY A 449 -5.08 10.75 -24.10
N ARG A 450 -5.10 10.01 -25.21
CA ARG A 450 -5.62 8.65 -25.30
C ARG A 450 -4.49 7.69 -25.65
N ASN A 451 -4.33 6.64 -24.88
CA ASN A 451 -3.54 5.46 -25.18
C ASN A 451 -4.39 4.24 -24.81
N GLU A 452 -4.80 3.46 -25.80
CA GLU A 452 -5.76 2.38 -25.62
C GLU A 452 -5.22 1.29 -24.70
N GLU A 453 -3.97 0.90 -24.86
CA GLU A 453 -3.38 -0.17 -24.05
C GLU A 453 -3.10 0.28 -22.63
N SER A 454 -2.52 1.46 -22.45
CA SER A 454 -2.28 2.01 -21.12
C SER A 454 -3.60 2.13 -20.34
N TYR A 455 -4.68 2.63 -20.97
CA TYR A 455 -5.99 2.70 -20.34
C TYR A 455 -6.55 1.32 -19.99
N THR A 456 -6.42 0.34 -20.88
CA THR A 456 -6.86 -1.04 -20.62
C THR A 456 -6.12 -1.65 -19.42
N ARG A 457 -4.78 -1.49 -19.34
CA ARG A 457 -4.00 -1.93 -18.19
C ARG A 457 -4.35 -1.16 -16.92
N TRP A 458 -4.65 0.12 -17.04
CA TRP A 458 -5.14 0.91 -15.90
C TRP A 458 -6.50 0.43 -15.38
N CYS A 459 -7.40 -0.01 -16.26
CA CYS A 459 -8.65 -0.65 -15.86
C CYS A 459 -8.42 -1.98 -15.11
N GLN A 460 -7.41 -2.76 -15.51
CA GLN A 460 -7.00 -3.97 -14.79
C GLN A 460 -6.54 -3.65 -13.37
N PHE A 461 -5.67 -2.66 -13.22
CA PHE A 461 -5.26 -2.14 -11.92
C PHE A 461 -6.46 -1.63 -11.10
N GLY A 462 -7.29 -0.77 -11.69
CA GLY A 462 -8.46 -0.19 -11.03
C GLY A 462 -9.48 -1.23 -10.55
N ALA A 463 -9.60 -2.37 -11.24
CA ALA A 463 -10.47 -3.47 -10.82
C ALA A 463 -10.03 -4.09 -9.47
N LEU A 464 -8.75 -3.93 -9.11
CA LEU A 464 -8.11 -4.46 -7.90
C LEU A 464 -7.66 -3.33 -6.96
N THR A 465 -8.44 -2.26 -6.88
CA THR A 465 -8.32 -1.16 -5.90
C THR A 465 -9.63 -1.01 -5.11
N ALA A 466 -9.74 0.01 -4.25
CA ALA A 466 -10.96 0.20 -3.43
C ALA A 466 -12.20 0.49 -4.28
N ALA A 467 -12.08 1.36 -5.29
CA ALA A 467 -13.16 1.69 -6.21
C ALA A 467 -12.63 1.75 -7.64
N LEU A 468 -13.40 1.25 -8.60
CA LEU A 468 -13.07 1.36 -10.03
C LEU A 468 -13.84 2.55 -10.61
N ARG A 469 -13.22 3.73 -10.66
CA ARG A 469 -13.80 4.94 -11.23
C ARG A 469 -13.06 5.35 -12.50
N SER A 470 -13.68 5.17 -13.67
CA SER A 470 -13.17 5.80 -14.89
C SER A 470 -13.42 7.30 -14.84
N HIS A 471 -12.39 8.11 -15.10
CA HIS A 471 -12.54 9.57 -15.15
C HIS A 471 -11.63 10.20 -16.18
N SER A 472 -12.01 11.37 -16.70
CA SER A 472 -11.18 12.19 -17.59
C SER A 472 -11.69 13.63 -17.68
N THR A 473 -10.77 14.54 -18.07
CA THR A 473 -11.07 15.95 -18.33
C THR A 473 -11.99 16.14 -19.55
N ARG A 474 -12.43 17.38 -19.74
CA ARG A 474 -13.26 17.84 -20.88
C ARG A 474 -12.48 17.82 -22.20
N ASN A 475 -12.19 16.62 -22.69
CA ASN A 475 -11.55 16.37 -23.96
C ASN A 475 -12.29 15.27 -24.70
N ALA A 476 -12.75 15.54 -25.93
CA ALA A 476 -13.54 14.59 -26.72
C ALA A 476 -12.81 13.28 -27.00
N THR A 477 -11.46 13.33 -27.14
CA THR A 477 -10.65 12.12 -27.41
C THR A 477 -10.43 11.24 -26.18
N MET A 478 -10.73 11.73 -24.97
CA MET A 478 -10.51 11.03 -23.71
C MET A 478 -11.79 10.43 -23.13
N ASP A 479 -12.72 10.05 -23.98
CA ASP A 479 -13.89 9.29 -23.55
C ASP A 479 -13.43 7.91 -23.00
N ARG A 480 -13.79 7.62 -21.74
CA ARG A 480 -13.39 6.41 -21.01
C ARG A 480 -14.43 5.27 -21.10
N ARG A 481 -15.49 5.43 -21.91
CA ARG A 481 -16.45 4.34 -22.12
C ARG A 481 -15.79 3.20 -22.89
N PRO A 482 -15.80 1.95 -22.37
CA PRO A 482 -15.06 0.82 -22.95
C PRO A 482 -15.37 0.56 -24.43
N TRP A 483 -16.63 0.66 -24.84
CA TRP A 483 -17.07 0.45 -26.22
C TRP A 483 -16.64 1.54 -27.22
N GLY A 484 -16.07 2.62 -26.75
CA GLY A 484 -15.37 3.62 -27.58
C GLY A 484 -13.95 3.24 -27.96
N TYR A 485 -13.46 2.08 -27.50
CA TYR A 485 -12.12 1.55 -27.76
C TYR A 485 -12.14 0.40 -28.76
N PRO A 486 -10.97 0.00 -29.32
CA PRO A 486 -10.92 -1.18 -30.20
C PRO A 486 -11.45 -2.42 -29.48
N ALA A 487 -12.02 -3.37 -30.26
CA ALA A 487 -12.67 -4.56 -29.72
C ALA A 487 -11.80 -5.34 -28.72
N TRP A 488 -10.50 -5.50 -29.01
CA TRP A 488 -9.55 -6.16 -28.07
C TRP A 488 -9.45 -5.46 -26.71
N ALA A 489 -9.54 -4.12 -26.69
CA ALA A 489 -9.49 -3.33 -25.46
C ALA A 489 -10.82 -3.41 -24.71
N GLU A 490 -11.95 -3.32 -25.41
CA GLU A 490 -13.29 -3.51 -24.84
C GLU A 490 -13.42 -4.90 -24.22
N ASP A 491 -12.95 -5.95 -24.89
CA ASP A 491 -13.00 -7.32 -24.38
C ASP A 491 -12.16 -7.47 -23.10
N SER A 492 -10.95 -6.91 -23.10
CA SER A 492 -10.09 -6.91 -21.90
C SER A 492 -10.69 -6.11 -20.73
N MET A 493 -11.24 -4.94 -21.01
CA MET A 493 -11.96 -4.17 -19.99
C MET A 493 -13.18 -4.92 -19.47
N ARG A 494 -13.90 -5.68 -20.33
CA ARG A 494 -15.02 -6.52 -19.89
C ARG A 494 -14.56 -7.63 -18.95
N VAL A 495 -13.37 -8.20 -19.15
CA VAL A 495 -12.76 -9.17 -18.23
C VAL A 495 -12.49 -8.51 -16.87
N SER A 496 -11.81 -7.38 -16.84
CA SER A 496 -11.41 -6.71 -15.58
C SER A 496 -12.60 -6.16 -14.80
N PHE A 497 -13.55 -5.50 -15.45
CA PHE A 497 -14.79 -5.03 -14.81
C PHE A 497 -15.67 -6.21 -14.33
N GLY A 498 -15.77 -7.26 -15.16
CA GLY A 498 -16.46 -8.48 -14.79
C GLY A 498 -15.82 -9.20 -13.61
N LEU A 499 -14.49 -9.24 -13.55
CA LEU A 499 -13.76 -9.79 -12.40
C LEU A 499 -14.05 -9.00 -11.11
N ARG A 500 -14.01 -7.66 -11.17
CA ARG A 500 -14.40 -6.84 -10.02
C ARG A 500 -15.81 -7.13 -9.55
N SER A 501 -16.76 -7.24 -10.47
CA SER A 501 -18.14 -7.63 -10.14
C SER A 501 -18.20 -8.99 -9.42
N ARG A 502 -17.45 -9.96 -9.92
CA ARG A 502 -17.39 -11.31 -9.33
C ARG A 502 -16.69 -11.36 -7.98
N LEU A 503 -15.67 -10.55 -7.77
CA LEU A 503 -14.88 -10.49 -6.52
C LEU A 503 -15.56 -9.67 -5.41
N MET A 504 -16.68 -9.00 -5.63
CA MET A 504 -17.27 -8.11 -4.63
C MET A 504 -17.47 -8.73 -3.23
N PRO A 505 -17.88 -10.00 -3.07
CA PRO A 505 -17.96 -10.60 -1.74
C PRO A 505 -16.60 -10.67 -1.02
N TYR A 506 -15.53 -11.01 -1.75
CA TYR A 506 -14.16 -11.01 -1.21
C TYR A 506 -13.69 -9.60 -0.88
N LEU A 507 -13.90 -8.65 -1.81
CA LEU A 507 -13.46 -7.26 -1.66
C LEU A 507 -14.11 -6.62 -0.43
N TYR A 508 -15.43 -6.73 -0.31
CA TYR A 508 -16.14 -6.11 0.80
C TYR A 508 -15.78 -6.74 2.15
N THR A 509 -15.58 -8.05 2.19
CA THR A 509 -15.09 -8.75 3.38
C THR A 509 -13.68 -8.26 3.77
N SER A 510 -12.77 -8.13 2.79
CA SER A 510 -11.41 -7.64 3.03
C SER A 510 -11.37 -6.19 3.50
N MET A 511 -12.22 -5.35 2.94
CA MET A 511 -12.37 -3.95 3.34
C MET A 511 -12.92 -3.80 4.76
N TRP A 512 -13.92 -4.61 5.11
CA TRP A 512 -14.43 -4.66 6.49
C TRP A 512 -13.35 -5.15 7.47
N ARG A 513 -12.59 -6.20 7.12
CA ARG A 513 -11.44 -6.65 7.94
C ARG A 513 -10.42 -5.54 8.11
N ALA A 514 -10.10 -4.79 7.05
CA ALA A 514 -9.15 -3.70 7.12
C ALA A 514 -9.56 -2.64 8.15
N THR A 515 -10.83 -2.25 8.17
CA THR A 515 -11.33 -1.27 9.16
C THR A 515 -11.35 -1.84 10.59
N ARG A 516 -11.74 -3.12 10.75
CA ARG A 516 -11.76 -3.79 12.05
C ARG A 516 -10.37 -3.96 12.65
N ASP A 517 -9.41 -4.38 11.84
CA ASP A 517 -8.07 -4.78 12.29
C ASP A 517 -7.05 -3.63 12.15
N SER A 518 -7.45 -2.51 11.56
CA SER A 518 -6.61 -1.35 11.24
C SER A 518 -5.39 -1.73 10.38
N VAL A 519 -5.58 -2.64 9.41
CA VAL A 519 -4.55 -3.09 8.47
C VAL A 519 -5.10 -2.92 7.05
N PRO A 520 -4.43 -2.17 6.17
CA PRO A 520 -4.94 -1.89 4.83
C PRO A 520 -5.13 -3.18 4.03
N PHE A 521 -6.22 -3.26 3.26
CA PHE A 521 -6.48 -4.41 2.40
C PHE A 521 -5.64 -4.38 1.10
N THR A 522 -5.25 -3.19 0.64
CA THR A 522 -4.22 -2.99 -0.39
C THR A 522 -2.95 -2.56 0.34
N ARG A 523 -1.96 -3.45 0.43
CA ARG A 523 -0.80 -3.18 1.29
C ARG A 523 0.51 -3.67 0.70
N PRO A 524 1.61 -2.94 0.92
CA PRO A 524 2.94 -3.38 0.52
C PRO A 524 3.30 -4.68 1.25
N MET A 525 4.14 -5.49 0.61
CA MET A 525 4.53 -6.81 1.10
C MET A 525 5.21 -6.77 2.46
N TYR A 526 5.95 -5.69 2.79
CA TYR A 526 6.67 -5.56 4.07
C TYR A 526 5.74 -5.46 5.29
N ILE A 527 4.46 -5.12 5.16
CA ILE A 527 3.54 -5.10 6.30
C ILE A 527 3.36 -6.50 6.88
N ASP A 528 3.33 -7.51 6.01
CA ASP A 528 3.16 -8.92 6.40
C ASP A 528 4.49 -9.66 6.55
N HIS A 529 5.54 -9.20 5.86
CA HIS A 529 6.86 -9.84 5.83
C HIS A 529 7.99 -8.86 6.19
N PRO A 530 7.92 -8.21 7.38
CA PRO A 530 8.82 -7.09 7.72
C PRO A 530 10.28 -7.49 7.93
N THR A 531 10.56 -8.79 8.10
CA THR A 531 11.93 -9.31 8.29
C THR A 531 12.53 -9.88 7.01
N VAL A 532 11.80 -9.82 5.90
CA VAL A 532 12.24 -10.34 4.60
C VAL A 532 12.61 -9.17 3.71
N GLU A 533 13.86 -9.15 3.26
CA GLU A 533 14.39 -8.02 2.47
C GLU A 533 13.64 -7.81 1.15
N GLU A 534 13.30 -8.89 0.47
CA GLU A 534 12.55 -8.86 -0.80
C GLU A 534 11.21 -8.12 -0.69
N ALA A 535 10.58 -8.16 0.49
CA ALA A 535 9.32 -7.48 0.74
C ALA A 535 9.40 -5.94 0.57
N TYR A 536 10.61 -5.38 0.59
CA TYR A 536 10.85 -3.94 0.43
C TYR A 536 11.24 -3.55 -1.01
N HIS A 537 11.48 -4.52 -1.90
CA HIS A 537 11.99 -4.26 -3.24
C HIS A 537 10.95 -4.44 -4.36
N ASN A 538 9.78 -4.99 -4.05
CA ASN A 538 8.74 -5.32 -5.02
C ASN A 538 7.57 -4.32 -4.96
N GLY A 539 7.84 -3.03 -5.14
CA GLY A 539 6.80 -1.99 -5.04
C GLY A 539 5.75 -2.00 -6.16
N GLN A 540 5.97 -2.81 -7.22
CA GLN A 540 5.00 -3.02 -8.29
C GLN A 540 4.02 -4.15 -8.00
N GLU A 541 4.05 -4.71 -6.79
CA GLU A 541 3.09 -5.70 -6.33
C GLU A 541 2.56 -5.33 -4.94
N TYR A 542 1.41 -5.85 -4.60
CA TYR A 542 0.80 -5.66 -3.30
C TYR A 542 -0.07 -6.83 -2.89
N GLN A 543 -0.15 -7.04 -1.60
CA GLN A 543 -1.14 -7.93 -1.01
C GLN A 543 -2.52 -7.29 -1.09
N PHE A 544 -3.51 -8.01 -1.61
CA PHE A 544 -4.88 -7.55 -1.78
C PHE A 544 -5.85 -8.39 -0.94
N GLY A 545 -6.24 -7.89 0.21
CA GLY A 545 -6.79 -8.71 1.28
C GLY A 545 -5.73 -9.68 1.82
N ASP A 546 -6.15 -10.84 2.31
CA ASP A 546 -5.23 -11.82 2.90
C ASP A 546 -4.87 -12.97 1.94
N ASP A 547 -5.61 -13.12 0.85
CA ASP A 547 -5.56 -14.32 0.02
C ASP A 547 -5.24 -14.05 -1.46
N LEU A 548 -5.10 -12.77 -1.86
CA LEU A 548 -4.74 -12.37 -3.22
C LEU A 548 -3.44 -11.57 -3.24
N LEU A 549 -2.60 -11.85 -4.24
CA LEU A 549 -1.40 -11.09 -4.59
C LEU A 549 -1.58 -10.50 -5.98
N VAL A 550 -1.30 -9.22 -6.15
CA VAL A 550 -1.51 -8.48 -7.40
C VAL A 550 -0.23 -7.80 -7.82
N ALA A 551 0.17 -7.98 -9.08
CA ALA A 551 1.33 -7.32 -9.67
C ALA A 551 0.95 -6.68 -11.01
N PRO A 552 0.36 -5.47 -11.04
CA PRO A 552 -0.17 -4.85 -12.24
C PRO A 552 0.88 -4.64 -13.32
N ILE A 553 0.56 -4.98 -14.56
CA ILE A 553 1.40 -4.64 -15.70
C ILE A 553 1.28 -3.14 -15.97
N ALA A 554 2.42 -2.46 -15.93
CA ALA A 554 2.53 -1.03 -16.17
C ALA A 554 3.48 -0.69 -17.33
N THR A 555 3.61 -1.62 -18.28
CA THR A 555 4.42 -1.50 -19.48
C THR A 555 3.63 -1.94 -20.71
N PRO A 556 3.92 -1.41 -21.90
CA PRO A 556 3.28 -1.87 -23.13
C PRO A 556 3.63 -3.33 -23.45
N GLY A 557 2.66 -4.06 -23.96
CA GLY A 557 2.84 -5.42 -24.44
C GLY A 557 3.18 -5.50 -25.92
N VAL A 558 3.61 -6.67 -26.37
CA VAL A 558 4.01 -6.93 -27.75
C VAL A 558 3.16 -8.03 -28.40
N GLY A 559 3.17 -8.07 -29.73
CA GLY A 559 2.39 -9.01 -30.51
C GLY A 559 0.88 -8.73 -30.53
N PRO A 560 0.13 -9.57 -31.28
CA PRO A 560 -1.33 -9.42 -31.38
C PRO A 560 -2.06 -9.50 -30.03
N GLY A 561 -1.59 -10.35 -29.12
CA GLY A 561 -2.13 -10.51 -27.78
C GLY A 561 -1.62 -9.49 -26.77
N ARG A 562 -0.74 -8.57 -27.17
CA ARG A 562 -0.13 -7.56 -26.29
C ARG A 562 0.44 -8.18 -25.02
N VAL A 563 1.27 -9.20 -25.19
CA VAL A 563 1.91 -9.92 -24.10
C VAL A 563 2.94 -9.01 -23.45
N ALA A 564 2.82 -8.80 -22.16
CA ALA A 564 3.77 -8.04 -21.36
C ALA A 564 4.24 -8.86 -20.16
N SER A 565 5.30 -8.41 -19.51
CA SER A 565 5.93 -9.13 -18.41
C SER A 565 5.99 -8.25 -17.15
N GLN A 566 5.87 -8.87 -15.97
CA GLN A 566 6.01 -8.24 -14.67
C GLN A 566 6.76 -9.17 -13.72
N ALA A 567 7.76 -8.65 -13.01
CA ALA A 567 8.39 -9.38 -11.93
C ALA A 567 7.43 -9.53 -10.74
N VAL A 568 7.40 -10.71 -10.14
CA VAL A 568 6.56 -11.04 -8.99
C VAL A 568 7.40 -11.79 -7.97
N TRP A 569 7.23 -11.46 -6.71
CA TRP A 569 7.77 -12.21 -5.60
C TRP A 569 6.65 -12.78 -4.74
N PHE A 570 6.64 -14.09 -4.60
CA PHE A 570 5.68 -14.78 -3.74
C PHE A 570 6.19 -14.81 -2.31
N PRO A 571 5.40 -14.34 -1.33
CA PRO A 571 5.89 -14.26 0.04
C PRO A 571 6.16 -15.67 0.62
N PRO A 572 7.10 -15.77 1.59
CA PRO A 572 7.35 -17.02 2.27
C PRO A 572 6.13 -17.45 3.08
N GLY A 573 5.95 -18.73 3.21
CA GLY A 573 4.82 -19.34 3.92
C GLY A 573 4.78 -20.84 3.69
N ASP A 574 3.62 -21.41 3.92
CA ASP A 574 3.41 -22.85 3.73
C ASP A 574 2.58 -23.17 2.47
N ASP A 575 1.84 -22.22 1.93
CA ASP A 575 0.89 -22.44 0.85
C ASP A 575 1.46 -21.96 -0.49
N ASP A 576 1.12 -22.66 -1.55
CA ASP A 576 1.42 -22.26 -2.90
C ASP A 576 0.48 -21.15 -3.37
N TRP A 577 0.89 -20.44 -4.41
CA TRP A 577 0.12 -19.43 -5.10
C TRP A 577 -0.27 -19.92 -6.49
N PHE A 578 -1.44 -19.55 -6.95
CA PHE A 578 -1.96 -19.94 -8.25
C PHE A 578 -2.36 -18.72 -9.07
N ASP A 579 -1.88 -18.62 -10.29
CA ASP A 579 -2.37 -17.60 -11.21
C ASP A 579 -3.88 -17.78 -11.43
N PHE A 580 -4.62 -16.68 -11.29
CA PHE A 580 -6.09 -16.70 -11.35
C PHE A 580 -6.63 -17.12 -12.73
N PHE A 581 -5.92 -16.77 -13.81
CA PHE A 581 -6.36 -16.98 -15.19
C PHE A 581 -5.85 -18.32 -15.75
N THR A 582 -4.57 -18.60 -15.57
CA THR A 582 -3.93 -19.79 -16.15
C THR A 582 -3.93 -21.01 -15.24
N GLY A 583 -4.00 -20.78 -13.93
CA GLY A 583 -3.84 -21.83 -12.94
C GLY A 583 -2.38 -22.26 -12.70
N GLU A 584 -1.39 -21.55 -13.27
CA GLU A 584 0.01 -21.83 -12.98
C GLU A 584 0.29 -21.72 -11.49
N ARG A 585 1.12 -22.64 -10.99
CA ARG A 585 1.44 -22.80 -9.57
C ARG A 585 2.83 -22.27 -9.27
N PHE A 586 2.95 -21.48 -8.19
CA PHE A 586 4.18 -20.86 -7.69
C PHE A 586 4.36 -21.22 -6.22
N GLY A 587 5.60 -21.49 -5.81
CA GLY A 587 5.92 -21.85 -4.42
C GLY A 587 6.14 -20.61 -3.54
N PRO A 588 6.05 -20.78 -2.21
CA PRO A 588 6.36 -19.73 -1.25
C PRO A 588 7.85 -19.33 -1.32
N GLY A 589 8.12 -18.02 -1.25
CA GLY A 589 9.47 -17.47 -1.37
C GLY A 589 9.99 -17.40 -2.81
N GLU A 590 9.20 -17.81 -3.78
CA GLU A 590 9.59 -17.85 -5.19
C GLU A 590 9.59 -16.45 -5.81
N HIS A 591 10.54 -16.24 -6.74
CA HIS A 591 10.51 -15.14 -7.69
C HIS A 591 10.09 -15.65 -9.05
N ALA A 592 9.23 -14.95 -9.74
CA ALA A 592 8.82 -15.28 -11.08
C ALA A 592 8.76 -14.04 -11.98
N VAL A 593 8.78 -14.29 -13.29
CA VAL A 593 8.38 -13.28 -14.26
C VAL A 593 7.04 -13.72 -14.83
N ALA A 594 6.00 -13.06 -14.35
CA ALA A 594 4.68 -13.24 -14.90
C ALA A 594 4.63 -12.68 -16.32
N THR A 595 4.09 -13.44 -17.25
CA THR A 595 3.71 -12.94 -18.57
C THR A 595 2.20 -13.02 -18.71
N ALA A 596 1.61 -11.99 -19.28
CA ALA A 596 0.17 -11.95 -19.47
C ALA A 596 -0.20 -11.24 -20.77
N GLY A 597 -1.10 -11.84 -21.53
CA GLY A 597 -1.77 -11.18 -22.63
C GLY A 597 -2.69 -10.05 -22.14
N ILE A 598 -3.32 -9.35 -23.11
CA ILE A 598 -4.14 -8.18 -22.74
C ILE A 598 -5.41 -8.56 -21.97
N ASN A 599 -5.88 -9.79 -22.08
CA ASN A 599 -7.08 -10.26 -21.36
C ASN A 599 -6.77 -10.89 -19.99
N GLU A 600 -5.50 -10.87 -19.61
CA GLU A 600 -4.98 -11.42 -18.37
C GLU A 600 -4.13 -10.37 -17.65
N PHE A 601 -3.92 -10.55 -16.38
CA PHE A 601 -3.01 -9.71 -15.59
C PHE A 601 -2.57 -10.49 -14.35
N PRO A 602 -1.36 -10.23 -13.83
CA PRO A 602 -0.83 -10.98 -12.70
C PRO A 602 -1.68 -10.79 -11.45
N LEU A 603 -2.51 -11.79 -11.19
CA LEU A 603 -3.38 -11.92 -10.03
C LEU A 603 -3.24 -13.36 -9.53
N TYR A 604 -2.80 -13.51 -8.30
CA TYR A 604 -2.56 -14.83 -7.71
C TYR A 604 -3.45 -15.07 -6.51
N VAL A 605 -3.85 -16.32 -6.36
CA VAL A 605 -4.70 -16.78 -5.26
C VAL A 605 -3.91 -17.77 -4.43
N ARG A 606 -3.96 -17.63 -3.11
CA ARG A 606 -3.35 -18.58 -2.18
C ARG A 606 -4.06 -19.94 -2.24
N GLY A 607 -3.30 -21.01 -2.38
CA GLY A 607 -3.82 -22.38 -2.49
C GLY A 607 -4.56 -22.83 -1.23
N GLY A 608 -5.60 -23.64 -1.42
CA GLY A 608 -6.40 -24.21 -0.35
C GLY A 608 -7.36 -23.23 0.34
N VAL A 609 -7.44 -21.96 -0.09
CA VAL A 609 -8.38 -20.99 0.47
C VAL A 609 -9.67 -20.96 -0.35
N PRO A 610 -10.84 -21.06 0.29
CA PRO A 610 -12.13 -20.88 -0.39
C PRO A 610 -12.37 -19.39 -0.67
N LEU A 611 -12.07 -18.93 -1.89
CA LEU A 611 -12.24 -17.55 -2.31
C LEU A 611 -13.72 -17.23 -2.55
N PRO A 612 -14.34 -16.35 -1.73
CA PRO A 612 -15.74 -16.00 -1.90
C PRO A 612 -15.93 -15.04 -3.07
N MET A 613 -16.77 -15.42 -4.00
CA MET A 613 -17.12 -14.66 -5.19
C MET A 613 -18.65 -14.67 -5.42
N GLN A 614 -19.09 -14.01 -6.47
CA GLN A 614 -20.45 -14.12 -6.99
C GLN A 614 -20.42 -14.29 -8.52
N PRO A 615 -21.46 -14.77 -9.17
CA PRO A 615 -21.63 -14.62 -10.62
C PRO A 615 -21.59 -13.14 -11.01
N TYR A 616 -21.30 -12.86 -12.29
CA TYR A 616 -21.41 -11.49 -12.80
C TYR A 616 -22.74 -10.85 -12.39
N ASN A 617 -22.65 -9.64 -11.86
CA ASN A 617 -23.77 -8.83 -11.43
C ASN A 617 -23.63 -7.41 -12.01
N PRO A 618 -24.61 -6.86 -12.71
CA PRO A 618 -24.54 -5.50 -13.24
C PRO A 618 -24.52 -4.41 -12.15
N ARG A 619 -24.90 -4.76 -10.91
CA ARG A 619 -24.91 -3.89 -9.72
C ARG A 619 -24.19 -4.57 -8.55
N PRO A 620 -22.85 -4.80 -8.65
CA PRO A 620 -22.17 -5.68 -7.72
C PRO A 620 -22.15 -5.17 -6.27
N ALA A 621 -22.17 -3.85 -6.07
CA ALA A 621 -22.09 -3.25 -4.76
C ALA A 621 -23.46 -3.00 -4.10
N THR A 622 -24.53 -3.00 -4.86
CA THR A 622 -25.88 -2.67 -4.36
C THR A 622 -26.83 -3.87 -4.29
N ALA A 623 -26.66 -4.86 -5.18
CA ALA A 623 -27.50 -6.03 -5.19
C ALA A 623 -27.20 -7.01 -4.05
N PRO A 624 -28.20 -7.70 -3.47
CA PRO A 624 -27.98 -8.75 -2.48
C PRO A 624 -27.19 -9.93 -3.06
N LEU A 625 -26.40 -10.60 -2.23
CA LEU A 625 -25.65 -11.81 -2.60
C LEU A 625 -26.60 -13.02 -2.68
N ALA A 626 -27.31 -13.15 -3.79
CA ALA A 626 -28.28 -14.24 -4.02
C ALA A 626 -27.61 -15.58 -4.38
N THR A 627 -26.42 -15.54 -4.96
CA THR A 627 -25.61 -16.71 -5.30
C THR A 627 -24.19 -16.53 -4.79
N LEU A 628 -23.73 -17.39 -3.92
CA LEU A 628 -22.33 -17.46 -3.49
C LEU A 628 -21.58 -18.38 -4.45
N LEU A 629 -20.52 -17.86 -5.07
CA LEU A 629 -19.57 -18.64 -5.81
C LEU A 629 -18.32 -18.81 -4.93
N VAL A 630 -17.86 -20.03 -4.74
CA VAL A 630 -16.64 -20.36 -3.98
C VAL A 630 -15.66 -20.97 -4.94
N ARG A 631 -14.54 -20.27 -5.18
CA ARG A 631 -13.45 -20.75 -6.04
C ARG A 631 -12.29 -21.21 -5.17
N CYS A 632 -11.84 -22.47 -5.38
CA CYS A 632 -10.78 -23.06 -4.56
C CYS A 632 -9.69 -23.65 -5.46
N TYR A 633 -8.48 -23.14 -5.36
CA TYR A 633 -7.28 -23.74 -5.93
C TYR A 633 -6.77 -24.88 -5.03
N PRO A 634 -5.98 -25.83 -5.57
CA PRO A 634 -5.47 -26.95 -4.79
C PRO A 634 -4.74 -26.46 -3.53
N GLY A 635 -5.10 -27.04 -2.40
CA GLY A 635 -4.42 -26.83 -1.11
C GLY A 635 -3.55 -28.03 -0.74
N ARG A 636 -2.74 -27.87 0.30
CA ARG A 636 -1.93 -28.97 0.85
C ARG A 636 -2.85 -30.11 1.34
N ASP A 637 -2.43 -31.33 1.07
CA ASP A 637 -3.20 -32.50 1.45
C ASP A 637 -3.38 -32.60 2.98
N GLY A 638 -4.60 -32.83 3.42
CA GLY A 638 -4.95 -32.96 4.85
C GLY A 638 -4.98 -31.61 5.60
N VAL A 639 -4.72 -30.48 4.97
CA VAL A 639 -4.73 -29.16 5.62
C VAL A 639 -6.04 -28.44 5.31
N THR A 640 -6.70 -27.92 6.33
CA THR A 640 -7.93 -27.13 6.19
C THR A 640 -7.58 -25.66 5.96
N GLY A 641 -7.97 -25.13 4.81
CA GLY A 641 -8.02 -23.70 4.58
C GLY A 641 -9.38 -23.10 4.93
N SER A 642 -9.41 -21.82 5.27
CA SER A 642 -10.63 -21.15 5.68
C SER A 642 -10.67 -19.70 5.22
N SER A 643 -11.90 -19.19 5.01
CA SER A 643 -12.22 -17.80 4.78
C SER A 643 -13.62 -17.49 5.31
N GLU A 644 -14.13 -16.30 5.03
CA GLU A 644 -15.50 -15.94 5.42
C GLU A 644 -16.10 -14.94 4.43
N VAL A 645 -17.40 -14.83 4.45
CA VAL A 645 -18.16 -13.77 3.77
C VAL A 645 -18.77 -12.87 4.82
N TYR A 646 -18.44 -11.59 4.76
CA TYR A 646 -19.06 -10.55 5.56
C TYR A 646 -20.15 -9.83 4.75
N GLU A 647 -21.29 -9.57 5.38
CA GLU A 647 -22.42 -8.85 4.79
C GLU A 647 -23.09 -7.94 5.81
N ASP A 648 -23.59 -6.79 5.35
CA ASP A 648 -24.43 -5.85 6.09
C ASP A 648 -25.35 -5.12 5.09
N ASP A 649 -26.07 -4.09 5.53
CA ASP A 649 -26.96 -3.31 4.64
C ASP A 649 -26.21 -2.40 3.65
N GLY A 650 -24.90 -2.23 3.82
CA GLY A 650 -24.03 -1.44 2.95
C GLY A 650 -24.08 0.07 3.14
N THR A 651 -24.98 0.62 3.96
CA THR A 651 -25.23 2.07 4.03
C THR A 651 -25.28 2.65 5.43
N THR A 652 -25.74 1.87 6.42
CA THR A 652 -25.90 2.37 7.79
C THR A 652 -24.75 1.95 8.70
N VAL A 653 -24.63 2.61 9.86
CA VAL A 653 -23.72 2.19 10.94
C VAL A 653 -24.27 1.02 11.76
N GLY A 654 -25.36 0.39 11.31
CA GLY A 654 -25.97 -0.77 11.96
C GLY A 654 -24.95 -1.90 12.22
N TYR A 655 -23.94 -2.05 11.36
CA TYR A 655 -22.87 -3.04 11.54
C TYR A 655 -22.06 -2.83 12.83
N GLU A 656 -21.85 -1.61 13.30
CA GLU A 656 -21.20 -1.30 14.57
C GLU A 656 -22.05 -1.73 15.78
N HIS A 657 -23.34 -1.94 15.55
CA HIS A 657 -24.33 -2.39 16.54
C HIS A 657 -24.77 -3.84 16.32
N GLY A 658 -23.95 -4.62 15.60
CA GLY A 658 -24.19 -6.05 15.37
C GLY A 658 -25.20 -6.39 14.27
N GLN A 659 -25.65 -5.41 13.47
CA GLN A 659 -26.49 -5.64 12.30
C GLN A 659 -25.64 -6.01 11.08
N SER A 660 -25.02 -7.16 11.16
CA SER A 660 -24.19 -7.75 10.12
C SER A 660 -24.27 -9.27 10.17
N ALA A 661 -23.79 -9.94 9.15
CA ALA A 661 -23.76 -11.38 9.09
C ALA A 661 -22.42 -11.90 8.56
N ILE A 662 -21.97 -13.04 9.10
CA ILE A 662 -20.73 -13.71 8.69
C ILE A 662 -21.06 -15.15 8.33
N THR A 663 -20.65 -15.55 7.12
CA THR A 663 -20.74 -16.94 6.64
C THR A 663 -19.33 -17.53 6.58
N PRO A 664 -18.95 -18.46 7.47
CA PRO A 664 -17.64 -19.09 7.42
C PRO A 664 -17.56 -20.11 6.28
N LEU A 665 -16.39 -20.17 5.65
CA LEU A 665 -16.07 -21.08 4.56
C LEU A 665 -14.85 -21.94 4.93
N ALA A 666 -14.84 -23.21 4.54
CA ALA A 666 -13.70 -24.09 4.72
C ALA A 666 -13.49 -24.98 3.49
N TYR A 667 -12.22 -25.26 3.22
CA TYR A 667 -11.75 -26.19 2.19
C TYR A 667 -10.87 -27.24 2.82
N LEU A 668 -11.02 -28.48 2.40
CA LEU A 668 -10.14 -29.59 2.79
C LEU A 668 -9.96 -30.53 1.61
N ARG A 669 -8.72 -30.94 1.35
CA ARG A 669 -8.39 -31.96 0.37
C ARG A 669 -7.77 -33.16 1.06
N HIS A 670 -8.22 -34.39 0.68
CA HIS A 670 -7.59 -35.67 1.02
C HIS A 670 -7.47 -36.49 -0.26
N GLY A 671 -6.27 -36.59 -0.80
CA GLY A 671 -6.02 -37.21 -2.09
C GLY A 671 -6.89 -36.60 -3.20
N ASP A 672 -7.70 -37.41 -3.85
CA ASP A 672 -8.64 -37.01 -4.91
C ASP A 672 -9.99 -36.49 -4.37
N THR A 673 -10.15 -36.38 -3.06
CA THR A 673 -11.40 -35.89 -2.44
C THR A 673 -11.26 -34.46 -1.97
N VAL A 674 -12.05 -33.55 -2.51
CA VAL A 674 -12.18 -32.16 -2.07
C VAL A 674 -13.49 -31.98 -1.32
N THR A 675 -13.42 -31.44 -0.12
CA THR A 675 -14.57 -31.09 0.72
C THR A 675 -14.64 -29.60 0.95
N ILE A 676 -15.76 -28.98 0.58
CA ILE A 676 -16.03 -27.56 0.79
C ILE A 676 -17.18 -27.44 1.79
N THR A 677 -16.99 -26.68 2.86
CA THR A 677 -18.01 -26.45 3.87
C THR A 677 -18.37 -24.97 3.90
N ILE A 678 -19.65 -24.68 3.67
CA ILE A 678 -20.27 -23.39 3.92
C ILE A 678 -20.96 -23.51 5.29
N GLY A 679 -20.42 -22.82 6.28
CA GLY A 679 -20.99 -22.86 7.63
C GLY A 679 -22.32 -22.08 7.70
N PRO A 680 -23.06 -22.20 8.80
CA PRO A 680 -24.26 -21.42 9.00
C PRO A 680 -23.91 -19.93 9.10
N THR A 681 -24.68 -19.12 8.40
CA THR A 681 -24.56 -17.66 8.51
C THR A 681 -24.94 -17.21 9.92
N ARG A 682 -24.08 -16.45 10.57
CA ARG A 682 -24.27 -15.91 11.92
C ARG A 682 -24.54 -14.43 11.84
N GLY A 683 -25.54 -13.97 12.58
CA GLY A 683 -25.95 -12.57 12.57
C GLY A 683 -27.06 -12.28 11.55
N THR A 684 -27.55 -11.06 11.57
CA THR A 684 -28.64 -10.61 10.70
C THR A 684 -28.55 -9.11 10.45
N PHE A 685 -29.09 -8.67 9.32
CA PHE A 685 -29.18 -7.26 8.93
C PHE A 685 -30.42 -7.05 8.02
N PRO A 686 -30.89 -5.82 7.85
CA PRO A 686 -32.01 -5.54 6.93
C PRO A 686 -31.64 -5.92 5.49
N GLY A 687 -32.44 -6.80 4.85
CA GLY A 687 -32.19 -7.25 3.47
C GLY A 687 -31.34 -8.52 3.34
N ARG A 688 -30.94 -9.16 4.45
CA ARG A 688 -30.20 -10.43 4.41
C ARG A 688 -31.01 -11.50 3.65
N PRO A 689 -30.45 -12.17 2.64
CA PRO A 689 -31.11 -13.29 1.99
C PRO A 689 -31.34 -14.47 2.96
N ASP A 690 -32.54 -15.01 2.99
CA ASP A 690 -32.85 -16.24 3.77
C ASP A 690 -32.34 -17.51 3.08
N ARG A 691 -32.22 -17.47 1.75
CA ARG A 691 -31.78 -18.59 0.93
C ARG A 691 -30.75 -18.11 -0.10
N ARG A 692 -29.78 -18.97 -0.39
CA ARG A 692 -28.70 -18.66 -1.33
C ARG A 692 -28.38 -19.87 -2.21
N ALA A 693 -28.21 -19.66 -3.52
CA ALA A 693 -27.62 -20.63 -4.42
C ALA A 693 -26.10 -20.73 -4.19
N LEU A 694 -25.52 -21.85 -4.52
CA LEU A 694 -24.08 -22.09 -4.35
C LEU A 694 -23.48 -22.59 -5.66
N VAL A 695 -22.36 -21.99 -6.05
CA VAL A 695 -21.52 -22.45 -7.14
C VAL A 695 -20.14 -22.77 -6.57
N ILE A 696 -19.61 -23.94 -6.88
CA ILE A 696 -18.23 -24.34 -6.56
C ILE A 696 -17.44 -24.37 -7.86
N GLU A 697 -16.30 -23.71 -7.87
CA GLU A 697 -15.30 -23.78 -8.94
C GLU A 697 -13.99 -24.35 -8.38
N LEU A 698 -13.49 -25.41 -9.01
CA LEU A 698 -12.22 -26.04 -8.67
C LEU A 698 -11.30 -25.98 -9.88
N PRO A 699 -10.47 -24.94 -10.00
CA PRO A 699 -9.43 -24.84 -11.03
C PRO A 699 -8.33 -25.90 -10.85
N CYS A 700 -7.49 -26.05 -11.83
CA CYS A 700 -6.37 -26.99 -11.85
C CYS A 700 -6.83 -28.44 -11.62
N THR A 701 -7.95 -28.84 -12.21
CA THR A 701 -8.50 -30.19 -12.09
C THR A 701 -8.60 -30.90 -13.43
N GLN A 702 -8.63 -32.23 -13.38
CA GLN A 702 -8.86 -33.07 -14.56
C GLN A 702 -10.36 -33.23 -14.83
N ALA A 703 -10.69 -33.62 -16.05
CA ALA A 703 -12.06 -34.00 -16.40
C ALA A 703 -12.57 -35.20 -15.60
N ASN A 704 -13.91 -35.41 -15.62
CA ASN A 704 -14.60 -36.54 -15.00
C ASN A 704 -14.71 -36.45 -13.46
N ALA A 705 -14.70 -35.26 -12.90
CA ALA A 705 -15.07 -35.07 -11.49
C ALA A 705 -16.51 -35.56 -11.21
N THR A 706 -16.73 -36.07 -10.02
CA THR A 706 -18.06 -36.55 -9.58
C THR A 706 -18.40 -35.98 -8.20
N SER A 707 -19.66 -35.77 -7.94
CA SER A 707 -20.19 -35.41 -6.63
C SER A 707 -21.55 -36.04 -6.40
N SER A 708 -21.81 -36.43 -5.15
CA SER A 708 -23.17 -36.85 -4.73
C SER A 708 -24.15 -35.67 -4.61
N ASP A 709 -23.63 -34.46 -4.51
CA ASP A 709 -24.43 -33.26 -4.28
C ASP A 709 -25.05 -32.69 -5.57
N GLY A 710 -24.49 -33.01 -6.75
CA GLY A 710 -25.00 -32.59 -8.05
C GLY A 710 -24.06 -32.94 -9.21
N PRO A 711 -24.49 -32.70 -10.46
CA PRO A 711 -23.66 -32.94 -11.63
C PRO A 711 -22.50 -31.93 -11.71
N CYS A 712 -21.29 -32.43 -12.02
CA CYS A 712 -20.13 -31.63 -12.31
C CYS A 712 -20.05 -31.33 -13.81
N SER A 713 -19.76 -30.08 -14.17
CA SER A 713 -19.32 -29.67 -15.51
C SER A 713 -17.82 -29.42 -15.51
N TYR A 714 -17.18 -29.44 -16.68
CA TYR A 714 -15.75 -29.22 -16.80
C TYR A 714 -15.44 -28.28 -17.97
N ASP A 715 -14.64 -27.28 -17.67
CA ASP A 715 -14.08 -26.38 -18.67
C ASP A 715 -12.63 -26.80 -18.97
N ALA A 716 -12.39 -27.31 -20.18
CA ALA A 716 -11.08 -27.78 -20.59
C ALA A 716 -10.10 -26.64 -20.91
N ALA A 717 -10.59 -25.42 -21.20
CA ALA A 717 -9.73 -24.28 -21.50
C ALA A 717 -9.08 -23.72 -20.22
N THR A 718 -9.73 -23.84 -19.09
CA THR A 718 -9.27 -23.32 -17.79
C THR A 718 -8.99 -24.45 -16.79
N PHE A 719 -9.07 -25.70 -17.20
CA PHE A 719 -8.93 -26.87 -16.32
C PHE A 719 -9.82 -26.80 -15.05
N THR A 720 -11.05 -26.27 -15.20
CA THR A 720 -11.91 -25.98 -14.06
C THR A 720 -13.11 -26.92 -13.99
N THR A 721 -13.26 -27.63 -12.87
CA THR A 721 -14.48 -28.34 -12.52
C THR A 721 -15.45 -27.38 -11.85
N ARG A 722 -16.74 -27.40 -12.27
CA ARG A 722 -17.80 -26.55 -11.75
C ARG A 722 -19.00 -27.39 -11.30
N LEU A 723 -19.55 -27.04 -10.14
CA LEU A 723 -20.75 -27.63 -9.57
C LEU A 723 -21.73 -26.51 -9.18
N GLU A 724 -22.97 -26.58 -9.67
CA GLU A 724 -24.03 -25.63 -9.33
C GLU A 724 -25.08 -26.30 -8.46
N LEU A 725 -25.45 -25.66 -7.37
CA LEU A 725 -26.36 -26.20 -6.37
C LEU A 725 -27.52 -25.23 -6.12
N PRO A 726 -28.75 -25.73 -6.01
CA PRO A 726 -29.94 -24.89 -5.85
C PRO A 726 -29.92 -24.11 -4.54
N PRO A 727 -30.74 -23.04 -4.42
CA PRO A 727 -30.82 -22.23 -3.21
C PRO A 727 -31.20 -23.07 -1.99
N ALA A 728 -30.44 -22.92 -0.90
CA ALA A 728 -30.69 -23.50 0.41
C ALA A 728 -30.72 -22.43 1.50
N GLY A 729 -31.28 -22.76 2.69
CA GLY A 729 -31.28 -21.84 3.83
C GLY A 729 -29.87 -21.47 4.27
N VAL A 730 -29.61 -20.18 4.50
CA VAL A 730 -28.28 -19.67 4.86
C VAL A 730 -27.89 -20.01 6.31
N ASP A 731 -28.88 -20.28 7.17
CA ASP A 731 -28.65 -20.59 8.60
C ASP A 731 -28.29 -22.08 8.84
N VAL A 732 -28.19 -22.87 7.77
CA VAL A 732 -27.85 -24.30 7.83
C VAL A 732 -26.51 -24.55 7.14
N ALA A 733 -25.63 -25.27 7.82
CA ALA A 733 -24.37 -25.66 7.22
C ALA A 733 -24.60 -26.54 5.98
N ARG A 734 -23.80 -26.33 4.95
CA ARG A 734 -23.80 -27.13 3.72
C ARG A 734 -22.37 -27.62 3.44
N THR A 735 -22.21 -28.93 3.38
CA THR A 735 -20.94 -29.55 3.00
C THR A 735 -21.10 -30.15 1.61
N VAL A 736 -20.15 -29.94 0.76
CA VAL A 736 -20.10 -30.42 -0.63
C VAL A 736 -18.82 -31.22 -0.80
N THR A 737 -18.94 -32.46 -1.31
CA THR A 737 -17.81 -33.35 -1.56
C THR A 737 -17.68 -33.64 -3.04
N VAL A 738 -16.49 -33.41 -3.58
CA VAL A 738 -16.17 -33.64 -4.99
C VAL A 738 -14.99 -34.59 -5.09
N GLN A 739 -15.17 -35.67 -5.85
CA GLN A 739 -14.08 -36.56 -6.25
C GLN A 739 -13.46 -36.00 -7.52
N VAL A 740 -12.24 -35.54 -7.43
CA VAL A 740 -11.58 -34.83 -8.54
C VAL A 740 -10.05 -34.97 -8.44
N LYS A 741 -9.41 -35.28 -9.56
CA LYS A 741 -7.95 -35.30 -9.63
C LYS A 741 -7.40 -33.93 -9.97
N GLU A 742 -6.29 -33.60 -9.34
CA GLU A 742 -5.53 -32.41 -9.66
C GLU A 742 -4.89 -32.56 -11.04
N MET A 743 -4.88 -31.49 -11.84
CA MET A 743 -4.15 -31.42 -13.10
C MET A 743 -2.65 -31.34 -12.77
N PRO A 744 -1.78 -32.13 -13.42
CA PRO A 744 -0.33 -31.98 -13.25
C PRO A 744 0.13 -30.55 -13.53
N ALA A 745 0.95 -29.97 -12.65
CA ALA A 745 1.36 -28.57 -12.76
C ALA A 745 2.12 -28.28 -14.06
N ASP A 746 2.94 -29.21 -14.53
CA ASP A 746 3.67 -29.11 -15.80
C ASP A 746 2.73 -29.00 -17.02
N GLN A 747 1.58 -29.66 -16.98
CA GLN A 747 0.58 -29.55 -18.05
C GLN A 747 -0.13 -28.20 -18.04
N VAL A 748 -0.42 -27.66 -16.85
CA VAL A 748 -0.99 -26.31 -16.70
C VAL A 748 0.00 -25.26 -17.23
N THR A 749 1.25 -25.34 -16.79
CA THR A 749 2.30 -24.42 -17.25
C THR A 749 2.55 -24.55 -18.77
N ALA A 750 2.61 -25.77 -19.30
CA ALA A 750 2.77 -25.95 -20.74
C ALA A 750 1.61 -25.33 -21.54
N ALA A 751 0.38 -25.42 -21.04
CA ALA A 751 -0.78 -24.79 -21.67
C ALA A 751 -0.70 -23.27 -21.64
N ALA A 752 -0.30 -22.67 -20.52
CA ALA A 752 -0.12 -21.23 -20.35
C ALA A 752 0.99 -20.71 -21.31
N VAL A 753 2.15 -21.36 -21.31
CA VAL A 753 3.25 -21.03 -22.23
C VAL A 753 2.80 -21.10 -23.68
N ALA A 754 2.12 -22.16 -24.09
CA ALA A 754 1.61 -22.31 -25.45
C ALA A 754 0.60 -21.20 -25.81
N ALA A 755 -0.28 -20.83 -24.89
CA ALA A 755 -1.24 -19.75 -25.10
C ALA A 755 -0.56 -18.39 -25.28
N HIS A 756 0.41 -18.05 -24.43
CA HIS A 756 1.15 -16.79 -24.52
C HIS A 756 2.03 -16.71 -25.76
N LEU A 757 2.69 -17.81 -26.16
CA LEU A 757 3.44 -17.87 -27.43
C LEU A 757 2.51 -17.69 -28.63
N HIS A 758 1.32 -18.28 -28.60
CA HIS A 758 0.32 -18.07 -29.66
C HIS A 758 -0.14 -16.60 -29.69
N GLN A 759 -0.32 -15.96 -28.52
CA GLN A 759 -0.68 -14.54 -28.42
C GLN A 759 0.45 -13.61 -28.90
N LEU A 760 1.72 -13.99 -28.75
CA LEU A 760 2.87 -13.28 -29.32
C LEU A 760 2.88 -13.35 -30.84
N GLY A 761 2.56 -14.50 -31.42
CA GLY A 761 2.61 -14.73 -32.86
C GLY A 761 4.01 -14.45 -33.43
N ASP A 762 4.07 -13.80 -34.62
CA ASP A 762 5.35 -13.46 -35.30
C ASP A 762 6.21 -12.48 -34.45
N ALA A 763 5.63 -11.72 -33.54
CA ALA A 763 6.37 -10.81 -32.66
C ALA A 763 7.35 -11.54 -31.73
N ALA A 764 7.19 -12.84 -31.51
CA ALA A 764 8.15 -13.66 -30.77
C ALA A 764 9.57 -13.61 -31.34
N SER A 765 9.71 -13.43 -32.67
CA SER A 765 11.01 -13.30 -33.34
C SER A 765 11.58 -11.88 -33.19
N ASP A 766 10.74 -10.87 -33.19
CA ASP A 766 11.13 -9.46 -33.08
C ASP A 766 11.40 -9.04 -31.62
N HIS A 767 10.78 -9.75 -30.65
CA HIS A 767 10.88 -9.54 -29.21
C HIS A 767 11.32 -10.82 -28.49
N PRO A 768 12.55 -11.29 -28.73
CA PRO A 768 13.05 -12.55 -28.14
C PRO A 768 13.10 -12.51 -26.61
N GLU A 769 13.26 -11.32 -26.00
CA GLU A 769 13.22 -11.13 -24.55
C GLU A 769 11.86 -11.46 -23.95
N VAL A 770 10.76 -11.10 -24.64
CA VAL A 770 9.40 -11.42 -24.17
C VAL A 770 9.09 -12.89 -24.41
N ALA A 771 9.51 -13.45 -25.55
CA ALA A 771 9.38 -14.88 -25.82
C ALA A 771 10.19 -15.72 -24.80
N ALA A 772 11.36 -15.24 -24.38
CA ALA A 772 12.14 -15.85 -23.31
C ALA A 772 11.41 -15.77 -21.97
N ALA A 773 10.82 -14.61 -21.66
CA ALA A 773 10.02 -14.43 -20.43
C ALA A 773 8.84 -15.39 -20.35
N VAL A 774 8.10 -15.56 -21.45
CA VAL A 774 7.01 -16.56 -21.55
C VAL A 774 7.50 -17.96 -21.23
N ARG A 775 8.75 -18.30 -21.57
CA ARG A 775 9.36 -19.59 -21.27
C ARG A 775 10.11 -19.60 -19.92
N GLY A 776 9.92 -18.58 -19.09
CA GLY A 776 10.49 -18.49 -17.76
C GLY A 776 11.91 -17.95 -17.68
N VAL A 777 12.42 -17.33 -18.75
CA VAL A 777 13.74 -16.69 -18.77
C VAL A 777 13.57 -15.19 -19.02
N ALA A 778 13.79 -14.37 -18.01
CA ALA A 778 13.62 -12.93 -18.17
C ALA A 778 14.59 -12.12 -17.35
N VAL A 779 14.86 -10.89 -17.83
CA VAL A 779 15.50 -9.83 -17.06
C VAL A 779 14.54 -8.67 -16.97
N MET A 780 14.22 -8.27 -15.77
CA MET A 780 13.29 -7.19 -15.52
C MET A 780 14.00 -5.99 -14.87
N PRO A 781 13.76 -4.77 -15.34
CA PRO A 781 14.13 -3.59 -14.59
C PRO A 781 13.30 -3.54 -13.31
N VAL A 782 13.94 -3.46 -12.15
CA VAL A 782 13.29 -3.29 -10.87
C VAL A 782 13.61 -1.90 -10.33
N ASN A 783 12.58 -1.15 -10.00
CA ASN A 783 12.75 0.14 -9.37
C ASN A 783 13.18 -0.08 -7.91
N GLN A 784 14.40 0.32 -7.54
CA GLN A 784 14.94 0.13 -6.19
C GLN A 784 14.19 0.90 -5.11
N HIS A 785 13.54 2.01 -5.48
CA HIS A 785 12.75 2.82 -4.59
C HIS A 785 11.33 2.97 -5.13
N PRO A 786 10.40 2.11 -4.73
CA PRO A 786 9.00 2.29 -5.07
C PRO A 786 8.44 3.63 -4.56
N TYR A 787 9.14 4.28 -3.62
CA TYR A 787 8.60 5.43 -2.88
C TYR A 787 9.29 6.78 -3.16
N GLY A 788 10.20 6.83 -4.12
CA GLY A 788 10.76 8.11 -4.59
C GLY A 788 11.55 8.92 -3.57
N LEU A 789 11.98 8.30 -2.47
CA LEU A 789 12.83 8.94 -1.48
C LEU A 789 14.29 8.82 -1.90
N GLY A 790 14.79 9.82 -2.58
CA GLY A 790 16.19 9.95 -2.99
C GLY A 790 16.40 9.80 -4.50
N GLY A 791 16.73 10.85 -5.12
CA GLY A 791 16.79 11.13 -6.55
C GLY A 791 17.76 10.32 -7.42
N SER A 792 17.95 9.02 -7.22
CA SER A 792 18.68 8.21 -8.19
C SER A 792 17.75 7.77 -9.33
N LYS A 793 18.08 8.20 -10.55
CA LYS A 793 17.41 7.83 -11.79
C LYS A 793 17.86 6.46 -12.31
N GLU A 794 18.51 5.65 -11.49
CA GLU A 794 19.11 4.40 -11.96
C GLU A 794 18.10 3.26 -11.88
N HIS A 795 17.78 2.72 -13.04
CA HIS A 795 17.04 1.48 -13.18
C HIS A 795 17.99 0.31 -12.93
N VAL A 796 17.70 -0.48 -11.93
CA VAL A 796 18.40 -1.73 -11.67
C VAL A 796 17.63 -2.85 -12.35
N ALA A 797 18.31 -3.64 -13.13
CA ALA A 797 17.75 -4.86 -13.69
C ALA A 797 18.07 -6.03 -12.76
N LEU A 798 17.06 -6.76 -12.31
CA LEU A 798 17.21 -8.07 -11.69
C LEU A 798 17.06 -9.16 -12.76
N LEU A 799 17.95 -10.13 -12.74
CA LEU A 799 17.85 -11.29 -13.61
C LEU A 799 17.04 -12.37 -12.88
N TYR A 800 15.91 -12.72 -13.48
CA TYR A 800 15.10 -13.84 -13.05
C TYR A 800 15.22 -14.95 -14.09
N LEU A 801 15.46 -16.17 -13.65
CA LEU A 801 15.54 -17.36 -14.50
C LEU A 801 14.57 -18.39 -13.94
N HIS A 802 13.68 -18.88 -14.76
CA HIS A 802 12.79 -19.96 -14.40
C HIS A 802 12.91 -21.07 -15.44
N ASN A 803 13.26 -22.28 -15.01
CA ASN A 803 13.31 -23.42 -15.88
C ASN A 803 11.99 -24.21 -15.82
N HIS A 804 11.11 -23.93 -16.77
CA HIS A 804 9.83 -24.64 -16.90
C HIS A 804 9.98 -26.10 -17.38
N GLN A 805 11.19 -26.53 -17.73
CA GLN A 805 11.40 -27.88 -18.23
C GLN A 805 11.47 -28.91 -17.10
N THR A 806 11.12 -30.14 -17.42
CA THR A 806 11.22 -31.28 -16.49
C THR A 806 12.65 -31.80 -16.32
N THR A 807 13.60 -31.28 -17.10
CA THR A 807 15.01 -31.67 -17.08
C THR A 807 15.91 -30.49 -16.73
N PRO A 808 17.02 -30.72 -16.02
CA PRO A 808 18.03 -29.70 -15.81
C PRO A 808 18.58 -29.17 -17.13
N ASP A 809 18.82 -27.88 -17.22
CA ASP A 809 19.44 -27.26 -18.38
C ASP A 809 20.69 -26.47 -18.00
N THR A 810 21.43 -25.96 -18.97
CA THR A 810 22.64 -25.21 -18.74
C THR A 810 22.60 -23.90 -19.53
N LEU A 811 22.54 -22.78 -18.81
CA LEU A 811 22.58 -21.46 -19.40
C LEU A 811 24.02 -21.01 -19.63
N ALA A 812 24.34 -20.50 -20.80
CA ALA A 812 25.65 -19.88 -21.08
C ALA A 812 25.54 -18.36 -20.98
N VAL A 813 26.36 -17.75 -20.17
CA VAL A 813 26.40 -16.29 -19.96
C VAL A 813 27.73 -15.76 -20.51
N ARG A 814 27.66 -14.84 -21.49
CA ARG A 814 28.80 -14.15 -22.07
C ARG A 814 28.79 -12.68 -21.71
N ARG A 815 29.96 -12.11 -21.41
CA ARG A 815 30.19 -10.71 -21.15
C ARG A 815 31.00 -10.08 -22.25
N GLY A 816 30.47 -9.13 -22.96
CA GLY A 816 31.16 -8.50 -24.07
C GLY A 816 31.82 -9.54 -25.02
N GLY A 817 33.13 -9.41 -25.25
CA GLY A 817 33.92 -10.37 -26.04
C GLY A 817 34.50 -11.56 -25.26
N ALA A 818 34.18 -11.74 -23.98
CA ALA A 818 34.73 -12.84 -23.17
C ALA A 818 34.14 -14.21 -23.54
N ALA A 819 34.83 -15.30 -23.15
CA ALA A 819 34.29 -16.64 -23.28
C ALA A 819 33.04 -16.82 -22.40
N PRO A 820 32.02 -17.56 -22.86
CA PRO A 820 30.83 -17.81 -22.07
C PRO A 820 31.14 -18.66 -20.83
N THR A 821 30.50 -18.32 -19.70
CA THR A 821 30.44 -19.16 -18.49
C THR A 821 29.11 -19.90 -18.46
N THR A 822 29.12 -21.15 -18.05
CA THR A 822 27.91 -21.98 -17.98
C THR A 822 27.35 -21.98 -16.56
N MET A 823 26.01 -21.84 -16.46
CA MET A 823 25.27 -21.94 -15.21
C MET A 823 24.27 -23.10 -15.33
N PRO A 824 24.26 -24.05 -14.39
CA PRO A 824 23.21 -25.06 -14.34
C PRO A 824 21.88 -24.44 -13.87
N LEU A 825 20.79 -24.78 -14.54
CA LEU A 825 19.42 -24.51 -14.14
C LEU A 825 18.79 -25.86 -13.79
N ALA A 826 18.51 -26.14 -12.53
CA ALA A 826 17.85 -27.39 -12.15
C ALA A 826 16.39 -27.40 -12.67
N SER A 827 15.88 -28.60 -12.92
CA SER A 827 14.49 -28.79 -13.32
C SER A 827 13.55 -28.33 -12.20
N GLY A 828 12.56 -27.50 -12.53
CA GLY A 828 11.66 -26.92 -11.57
C GLY A 828 12.30 -25.88 -10.67
N ASP A 829 13.59 -25.55 -10.88
CA ASP A 829 14.23 -24.42 -10.21
C ASP A 829 13.56 -23.14 -10.62
N ARG A 830 13.07 -22.51 -9.61
CA ARG A 830 12.35 -21.29 -9.64
C ARG A 830 13.28 -20.27 -9.08
N VAL A 831 13.74 -19.46 -9.97
CA VAL A 831 14.61 -18.32 -9.67
C VAL A 831 15.58 -18.51 -8.52
N SER A 832 16.75 -18.90 -8.86
CA SER A 832 17.91 -18.41 -8.12
C SER A 832 18.22 -17.03 -8.67
N PRO A 833 18.37 -15.97 -7.85
CA PRO A 833 19.20 -14.85 -8.26
C PRO A 833 20.49 -15.44 -8.80
N VAL A 834 20.97 -14.96 -9.93
CA VAL A 834 22.15 -15.52 -10.64
C VAL A 834 23.41 -15.70 -9.76
N SER A 835 23.37 -15.21 -8.53
CA SER A 835 24.41 -15.36 -7.51
C SER A 835 24.47 -16.69 -6.79
N ALA A 836 23.43 -17.51 -6.79
CA ALA A 836 23.32 -18.59 -5.82
C ALA A 836 23.96 -19.92 -6.25
N ALA A 837 24.18 -20.18 -7.53
CA ALA A 837 24.49 -21.52 -7.99
C ALA A 837 25.86 -21.74 -8.64
N GLY A 838 26.72 -20.75 -8.78
CA GLY A 838 28.00 -20.94 -9.47
C GLY A 838 29.20 -20.40 -8.74
N PRO A 839 30.40 -20.98 -8.96
CA PRO A 839 31.60 -20.36 -8.51
C PRO A 839 31.74 -18.98 -9.14
N ALA A 840 31.52 -17.99 -8.32
CA ALA A 840 32.03 -16.65 -8.38
C ALA A 840 32.52 -16.10 -9.73
N HIS A 841 31.60 -15.75 -10.58
CA HIS A 841 31.91 -14.69 -11.51
C HIS A 841 30.83 -13.62 -11.40
N PRO A 842 31.20 -12.44 -10.96
CA PRO A 842 30.28 -11.34 -10.87
C PRO A 842 29.66 -11.10 -12.26
N LEU A 843 28.36 -11.10 -12.37
CA LEU A 843 27.70 -10.54 -13.56
C LEU A 843 28.01 -9.06 -13.56
N ARG A 844 28.89 -8.63 -14.42
CA ARG A 844 29.41 -7.28 -14.49
C ARG A 844 28.96 -6.64 -15.79
N VAL A 845 28.89 -5.39 -16.06
CA VAL A 845 29.48 -4.12 -15.63
C VAL A 845 28.67 -3.00 -16.30
N PRO A 846 28.62 -1.78 -15.79
CA PRO A 846 28.12 -0.65 -16.55
C PRO A 846 28.80 -0.55 -17.91
N GLY A 847 28.02 -0.66 -18.98
CA GLY A 847 28.49 -0.47 -20.36
C GLY A 847 28.92 -1.71 -21.14
N GLU A 848 29.06 -2.91 -20.53
CA GLU A 848 29.31 -4.13 -21.28
C GLU A 848 28.03 -4.94 -21.50
N PRO A 849 27.66 -5.31 -22.74
CA PRO A 849 26.49 -6.13 -23.00
C PRO A 849 26.66 -7.53 -22.40
N LEU A 850 25.62 -8.04 -21.75
CA LEU A 850 25.50 -9.42 -21.33
C LEU A 850 24.75 -10.18 -22.44
N THR A 851 25.29 -11.34 -22.82
CA THR A 851 24.62 -12.25 -23.76
C THR A 851 24.38 -13.58 -23.06
N PHE A 852 23.12 -14.00 -23.06
CA PHE A 852 22.70 -15.31 -22.61
C PHE A 852 22.45 -16.17 -23.83
N SER A 853 23.14 -17.30 -23.92
CA SER A 853 23.02 -18.26 -25.02
C SER A 853 22.71 -19.66 -24.50
N HIS A 854 22.31 -20.54 -25.37
CA HIS A 854 21.78 -21.87 -25.03
C HIS A 854 20.52 -21.80 -24.20
N LEU A 855 19.66 -20.83 -24.52
CA LEU A 855 18.35 -20.74 -23.92
C LEU A 855 17.51 -21.99 -24.26
N PRO A 856 16.57 -22.39 -23.36
CA PRO A 856 15.72 -23.55 -23.60
C PRO A 856 15.01 -23.52 -24.97
N GLU A 857 14.79 -24.66 -25.58
CA GLU A 857 14.00 -24.87 -26.82
C GLU A 857 14.49 -24.07 -28.04
N GLY A 858 15.79 -23.75 -28.10
CA GLY A 858 16.37 -23.09 -29.27
C GLY A 858 16.01 -21.62 -29.43
N LEU A 859 15.63 -20.97 -28.34
CA LEU A 859 15.46 -19.52 -28.30
C LEU A 859 16.76 -18.81 -28.73
N PRO A 860 16.68 -17.68 -29.44
CA PRO A 860 17.84 -16.88 -29.79
C PRO A 860 18.53 -16.32 -28.54
N ASP A 861 19.83 -16.04 -28.69
CA ASP A 861 20.62 -15.43 -27.63
C ASP A 861 19.97 -14.13 -27.13
N LEU A 862 19.83 -13.99 -25.82
CA LEU A 862 19.31 -12.78 -25.21
C LEU A 862 20.45 -11.79 -24.94
N HIS A 863 20.32 -10.57 -25.45
CA HIS A 863 21.33 -9.51 -25.32
C HIS A 863 20.82 -8.42 -24.38
N LEU A 864 21.54 -8.14 -23.30
CA LEU A 864 21.21 -7.09 -22.34
C LEU A 864 22.29 -6.01 -22.36
N THR A 865 21.85 -4.78 -22.44
CA THR A 865 22.70 -3.59 -22.36
C THR A 865 22.63 -2.86 -21.02
N THR A 866 21.70 -3.25 -20.16
CA THR A 866 21.48 -2.62 -18.84
C THR A 866 22.24 -3.36 -17.75
N PRO A 867 22.80 -2.67 -16.74
CA PRO A 867 23.46 -3.33 -15.60
C PRO A 867 22.46 -4.17 -14.82
N ALA A 868 22.82 -5.42 -14.56
CA ALA A 868 22.03 -6.30 -13.68
C ALA A 868 22.60 -6.25 -12.27
N ARG A 869 21.74 -6.13 -11.27
CA ARG A 869 22.12 -6.20 -9.87
C ARG A 869 22.02 -7.62 -9.34
N LEU A 870 23.03 -8.04 -8.60
CA LEU A 870 22.96 -9.23 -7.78
C LEU A 870 22.39 -8.85 -6.40
N LEU A 871 21.21 -9.37 -6.05
CA LEU A 871 20.75 -9.27 -4.67
C LEU A 871 21.59 -10.17 -3.77
N PRO A 872 21.86 -9.76 -2.52
CA PRO A 872 22.43 -10.65 -1.52
C PRO A 872 21.56 -11.90 -1.41
N PRO A 873 22.15 -13.09 -1.22
CA PRO A 873 21.36 -14.31 -0.96
C PRO A 873 20.43 -14.11 0.23
N GLN A 874 19.29 -14.80 0.26
CA GLN A 874 18.33 -14.75 1.38
C GLN A 874 18.97 -15.05 2.75
N ASP A 875 20.05 -15.80 2.78
CA ASP A 875 20.89 -16.05 3.97
C ASP A 875 22.08 -15.10 4.05
N ASP A 876 21.85 -13.80 4.04
CA ASP A 876 22.91 -12.84 4.32
C ASP A 876 23.41 -13.00 5.77
N LEU A 877 24.49 -13.76 5.90
CA LEU A 877 25.13 -14.06 7.17
C LEU A 877 25.74 -12.81 7.82
N ALA A 878 26.02 -11.76 7.04
CA ALA A 878 26.55 -10.50 7.56
C ALA A 878 25.58 -9.84 8.54
N ARG A 879 24.28 -9.92 8.29
CA ARG A 879 23.22 -9.39 9.17
C ARG A 879 23.19 -10.03 10.56
N ARG A 880 23.76 -11.25 10.69
CA ARG A 880 23.87 -11.98 11.96
C ARG A 880 25.22 -11.79 12.64
N ALA A 881 26.12 -11.03 12.03
CA ALA A 881 27.44 -10.76 12.56
C ALA A 881 27.45 -9.51 13.44
N THR A 882 28.45 -9.42 14.33
CA THR A 882 28.82 -8.15 14.94
C THR A 882 29.88 -7.50 14.06
N ALA A 883 29.59 -6.33 13.51
CA ALA A 883 30.56 -5.57 12.73
C ALA A 883 31.39 -4.65 13.61
N THR A 884 32.67 -4.58 13.32
CA THR A 884 33.63 -3.61 13.89
C THR A 884 34.50 -3.06 12.79
N ALA A 885 34.91 -1.80 12.89
CA ALA A 885 35.72 -1.17 11.86
C ALA A 885 36.85 -0.33 12.48
N SER A 886 37.76 0.08 11.63
CA SER A 886 38.88 0.97 12.02
C SER A 886 38.37 2.36 12.42
N SER A 887 37.32 2.85 11.80
CA SER A 887 36.56 4.06 12.12
C SER A 887 35.19 4.05 11.40
N GLY A 888 34.31 4.97 11.76
CA GLY A 888 32.97 5.04 11.16
C GLY A 888 31.95 4.05 11.72
N ASN A 889 30.74 4.05 11.21
CA ASN A 889 29.65 3.16 11.62
C ASN A 889 29.72 1.80 10.90
N ALA A 890 30.34 0.82 11.54
CA ALA A 890 30.50 -0.51 10.94
C ALA A 890 29.15 -1.24 10.75
N ALA A 891 28.13 -0.96 11.56
CA ALA A 891 26.85 -1.63 11.49
C ALA A 891 26.09 -1.29 10.19
N ALA A 892 26.33 -0.12 9.63
CA ALA A 892 25.74 0.29 8.36
C ALA A 892 26.18 -0.55 7.15
N ALA A 893 27.31 -1.27 7.27
CA ALA A 893 27.77 -2.17 6.19
C ALA A 893 27.09 -3.55 6.19
N ILE A 894 26.26 -3.85 7.19
CA ILE A 894 25.62 -5.16 7.37
C ILE A 894 24.13 -5.06 7.71
N ASP A 895 23.53 -3.93 7.49
CA ASP A 895 22.11 -3.68 7.81
C ASP A 895 21.13 -4.30 6.81
N GLY A 896 21.65 -4.87 5.72
CA GLY A 896 20.87 -5.50 4.64
C GLY A 896 20.50 -4.54 3.52
N SER A 897 20.94 -3.28 3.60
CA SER A 897 20.80 -2.31 2.52
C SER A 897 22.09 -2.21 1.72
N THR A 898 21.97 -2.06 0.42
CA THR A 898 23.07 -1.71 -0.47
C THR A 898 22.98 -0.26 -0.94
N GLU A 899 22.09 0.50 -0.29
CA GLU A 899 21.98 1.92 -0.51
C GLU A 899 23.12 2.67 0.16
N GLY A 900 23.51 3.76 -0.44
CA GLY A 900 24.56 4.61 0.06
C GLY A 900 24.61 5.89 -0.75
N PHE A 901 25.76 6.55 -0.80
CA PHE A 901 25.99 7.72 -1.64
C PHE A 901 25.64 7.44 -3.12
N PRO A 902 24.98 8.36 -3.86
CA PRO A 902 24.49 9.69 -3.44
C PRO A 902 23.12 9.67 -2.73
N GLY A 903 22.55 8.52 -2.47
CA GLY A 903 21.31 8.34 -1.75
C GLY A 903 21.48 8.38 -0.23
N ASN A 904 20.97 7.37 0.46
CA ASN A 904 20.98 7.34 1.91
C ASN A 904 22.34 6.89 2.49
N GLN A 905 23.18 7.84 2.87
CA GLN A 905 24.51 7.58 3.41
C GLN A 905 24.52 6.92 4.81
N SER A 906 23.39 6.79 5.48
CA SER A 906 23.32 6.09 6.77
C SER A 906 23.46 4.57 6.64
N HIS A 907 23.26 4.02 5.43
CA HIS A 907 23.40 2.60 5.10
C HIS A 907 24.78 2.22 4.57
N GLU A 908 25.77 3.08 4.72
CA GLU A 908 27.13 2.77 4.28
C GLU A 908 28.15 2.93 5.41
N TRP A 909 29.17 2.09 5.38
CA TRP A 909 30.34 2.28 6.23
C TRP A 909 31.29 3.27 5.59
N VAL A 910 31.40 4.45 6.17
CA VAL A 910 32.33 5.51 5.75
C VAL A 910 33.35 5.77 6.86
N THR A 911 34.64 5.79 6.48
CA THR A 911 35.69 6.10 7.43
C THR A 911 35.87 7.61 7.60
N HIS A 912 36.30 8.05 8.79
CA HIS A 912 36.57 9.47 9.04
C HIS A 912 37.90 9.91 8.43
N GLY A 913 37.95 9.97 7.07
CA GLY A 913 39.16 10.37 6.33
C GLY A 913 40.29 9.32 6.29
N GLN A 914 40.06 8.11 6.78
CA GLN A 914 41.01 7.03 6.64
C GLN A 914 40.83 6.37 5.26
N LYS A 915 41.93 6.28 4.50
CA LYS A 915 41.95 5.64 3.18
C LYS A 915 42.61 4.25 3.28
N VAL A 916 43.85 4.13 2.82
CA VAL A 916 44.62 2.88 2.91
C VAL A 916 44.78 2.45 4.36
N GLY A 917 44.57 1.17 4.64
CA GLY A 917 44.60 0.59 5.98
C GLY A 917 43.27 0.65 6.74
N ALA A 918 42.22 1.25 6.12
CA ALA A 918 40.84 1.13 6.62
C ALA A 918 40.41 -0.34 6.60
N TRP A 919 39.72 -0.78 7.63
CA TRP A 919 39.22 -2.16 7.69
C TRP A 919 37.88 -2.27 8.37
N ILE A 920 37.12 -3.27 7.94
CA ILE A 920 35.88 -3.74 8.57
C ILE A 920 35.99 -5.23 8.86
N LYS A 921 35.47 -5.68 10.00
CA LYS A 921 35.48 -7.07 10.47
C LYS A 921 34.11 -7.50 10.94
N LEU A 922 33.64 -8.59 10.41
CA LEU A 922 32.40 -9.25 10.80
C LEU A 922 32.73 -10.47 11.67
N SER A 923 32.11 -10.59 12.83
CA SER A 923 32.35 -11.69 13.79
C SER A 923 31.02 -12.34 14.19
N TRP A 924 30.96 -13.67 14.25
CA TRP A 924 29.81 -14.42 14.67
C TRP A 924 30.02 -15.04 16.05
N PRO A 925 28.98 -15.21 16.89
CA PRO A 925 29.06 -15.85 18.21
C PRO A 925 29.51 -17.31 18.15
N LYS A 926 29.29 -17.95 17.02
CA LYS A 926 29.73 -19.33 16.71
C LYS A 926 30.37 -19.36 15.33
N PRO A 927 31.35 -20.25 15.07
CA PRO A 927 31.84 -20.41 13.71
C PRO A 927 30.67 -20.64 12.72
N THR A 928 30.62 -19.83 11.70
CA THR A 928 29.57 -19.81 10.71
C THR A 928 30.15 -20.20 9.35
N ARG A 929 29.41 -21.03 8.59
CA ARG A 929 29.89 -21.54 7.31
C ARG A 929 29.74 -20.47 6.24
N VAL A 930 30.86 -19.91 5.79
CA VAL A 930 30.95 -18.82 4.80
C VAL A 930 31.62 -19.36 3.55
N GLY A 931 31.04 -19.05 2.37
CA GLY A 931 31.60 -19.44 1.06
C GLY A 931 31.76 -18.27 0.11
N CYS A 932 31.22 -17.12 0.44
CA CYS A 932 31.28 -15.93 -0.40
C CYS A 932 31.16 -14.65 0.42
N VAL A 933 31.83 -13.58 -0.01
CA VAL A 933 31.69 -12.23 0.55
C VAL A 933 31.44 -11.25 -0.59
N TYR A 934 30.39 -10.45 -0.45
CA TYR A 934 30.04 -9.36 -1.35
C TYR A 934 30.49 -8.03 -0.73
N LEU A 935 31.22 -7.23 -1.52
CA LEU A 935 31.73 -5.93 -1.13
C LEU A 935 31.16 -4.89 -2.10
N TYR A 936 30.28 -4.04 -1.62
CA TYR A 936 29.72 -2.94 -2.39
C TYR A 936 30.51 -1.67 -2.14
N ASP A 937 30.86 -0.95 -3.20
CA ASP A 937 31.52 0.35 -3.10
C ASP A 937 30.57 1.44 -3.62
N ARG A 938 30.62 2.62 -3.05
CA ARG A 938 29.77 3.73 -3.44
C ARG A 938 30.25 4.38 -4.75
N PRO A 939 29.36 4.98 -5.57
CA PRO A 939 29.74 5.61 -6.83
C PRO A 939 30.43 6.95 -6.62
N ASN A 940 31.65 6.92 -6.07
CA ASN A 940 32.49 8.08 -5.82
C ASN A 940 33.96 7.76 -6.14
N LEU A 941 34.45 8.28 -7.25
CA LEU A 941 35.82 8.02 -7.72
C LEU A 941 36.92 8.54 -6.77
N ASN A 942 36.60 9.50 -5.89
CA ASN A 942 37.60 10.07 -4.97
C ASN A 942 37.96 9.16 -3.79
N ASP A 943 37.12 8.20 -3.46
CA ASP A 943 37.31 7.25 -2.35
C ASP A 943 36.98 5.80 -2.76
N GLN A 944 37.01 5.54 -4.08
CA GLN A 944 36.86 4.20 -4.64
C GLN A 944 37.91 3.25 -4.05
N VAL A 945 37.46 2.05 -3.69
CA VAL A 945 38.35 0.95 -3.29
C VAL A 945 38.90 0.26 -4.53
N VAL A 946 40.22 0.50 -4.78
CA VAL A 946 40.93 -0.05 -5.95
C VAL A 946 41.61 -1.39 -5.66
N ALA A 947 41.95 -1.64 -4.40
CA ALA A 947 42.45 -2.94 -3.97
C ALA A 947 42.26 -3.13 -2.46
N GLY A 948 42.10 -4.39 -2.07
CA GLY A 948 41.96 -4.77 -0.68
C GLY A 948 42.41 -6.20 -0.41
N THR A 949 42.36 -6.61 0.83
CA THR A 949 42.61 -8.00 1.25
C THR A 949 41.48 -8.47 2.15
N LEU A 950 40.85 -9.60 1.80
CA LEU A 950 39.92 -10.30 2.66
C LEU A 950 40.66 -11.38 3.44
N GLU A 951 40.58 -11.34 4.76
CA GLU A 951 41.21 -12.32 5.67
C GLU A 951 40.11 -13.08 6.44
N LEU A 952 40.24 -14.39 6.52
CA LEU A 952 39.36 -15.28 7.27
C LEU A 952 39.99 -15.66 8.63
N SER A 953 39.14 -16.12 9.55
CA SER A 953 39.58 -16.50 10.91
C SER A 953 40.56 -17.67 10.97
N ASP A 954 40.71 -18.45 9.91
CA ASP A 954 41.67 -19.52 9.76
C ASP A 954 43.04 -19.03 9.22
N GLY A 955 43.20 -17.73 8.99
CA GLY A 955 44.38 -17.10 8.43
C GLY A 955 44.43 -17.09 6.91
N THR A 956 43.47 -17.65 6.23
CA THR A 956 43.37 -17.58 4.75
C THR A 956 43.16 -16.14 4.30
N ARG A 957 43.83 -15.74 3.21
CA ARG A 957 43.72 -14.41 2.63
C ARG A 957 43.42 -14.47 1.16
N PHE A 958 42.62 -13.51 0.71
CA PHE A 958 42.27 -13.32 -0.69
C PHE A 958 42.56 -11.88 -1.09
N ASP A 959 43.24 -11.70 -2.21
CA ASP A 959 43.41 -10.38 -2.79
C ASP A 959 42.10 -9.95 -3.46
N VAL A 960 41.68 -8.77 -3.14
CA VAL A 960 40.47 -8.12 -3.71
C VAL A 960 40.91 -7.05 -4.68
N GLY A 961 40.50 -7.14 -5.93
CA GLY A 961 40.75 -6.14 -6.94
C GLY A 961 39.91 -4.88 -6.76
N GLU A 962 39.91 -4.05 -7.80
CA GLU A 962 39.07 -2.85 -7.88
C GLU A 962 37.59 -3.22 -7.73
N LEU A 963 36.94 -2.59 -6.76
CA LEU A 963 35.51 -2.75 -6.56
C LEU A 963 34.74 -1.93 -7.60
N PRO A 964 33.61 -2.45 -8.10
CA PRO A 964 32.71 -1.67 -8.95
C PRO A 964 32.30 -0.38 -8.25
N ASN A 965 32.49 0.75 -8.92
CA ASN A 965 32.19 2.08 -8.37
C ASN A 965 30.84 2.58 -8.92
N ASP A 966 29.82 1.78 -8.77
CA ASP A 966 28.47 2.07 -9.30
C ASP A 966 27.38 2.03 -8.21
N GLY A 967 27.74 1.67 -6.98
CA GLY A 967 26.82 1.52 -5.87
C GLY A 967 25.81 0.37 -6.04
N VAL A 968 25.94 -0.42 -7.08
CA VAL A 968 24.95 -1.42 -7.51
C VAL A 968 25.56 -2.83 -7.52
N LEU A 969 26.73 -2.99 -8.07
CA LEU A 969 27.40 -4.29 -8.23
C LEU A 969 28.41 -4.53 -7.14
N PRO A 970 28.47 -5.73 -6.55
CA PRO A 970 29.51 -6.08 -5.57
C PRO A 970 30.81 -6.50 -6.24
N GLY A 971 31.93 -6.26 -5.59
CA GLY A 971 33.10 -7.09 -5.70
C GLY A 971 32.83 -8.41 -5.00
N VAL A 972 33.02 -9.53 -5.67
CA VAL A 972 32.69 -10.86 -5.14
C VAL A 972 33.97 -11.63 -4.84
N VAL A 973 34.10 -12.08 -3.58
CA VAL A 973 35.19 -12.99 -3.16
C VAL A 973 34.56 -14.32 -2.78
N ALA A 974 34.71 -15.31 -3.66
CA ALA A 974 34.17 -16.65 -3.42
C ALA A 974 35.30 -17.65 -3.13
N PHE A 975 35.00 -18.58 -2.25
CA PHE A 975 35.90 -19.63 -1.83
C PHE A 975 35.14 -20.89 -1.41
N PRO A 976 35.78 -22.06 -1.35
CA PRO A 976 35.13 -23.25 -0.82
C PRO A 976 34.57 -22.99 0.57
N PRO A 977 33.28 -23.30 0.84
CA PRO A 977 32.60 -22.99 2.10
C PRO A 977 33.36 -23.57 3.31
N ARG A 978 33.67 -22.72 4.28
CA ARG A 978 34.40 -23.09 5.50
C ARG A 978 33.84 -22.40 6.73
N ASP A 979 34.11 -22.94 7.90
CA ASP A 979 33.64 -22.39 9.17
C ASP A 979 34.55 -21.22 9.59
N CYS A 980 33.97 -20.02 9.63
CA CYS A 980 34.67 -18.79 9.99
C CYS A 980 34.10 -18.25 11.31
N ALA A 981 34.99 -17.93 12.25
CA ALA A 981 34.62 -17.16 13.44
C ALA A 981 34.49 -15.66 13.11
N TRP A 982 35.23 -15.21 12.11
CA TRP A 982 35.17 -13.85 11.60
C TRP A 982 35.72 -13.78 10.17
N VAL A 983 35.34 -12.72 9.45
CA VAL A 983 35.97 -12.27 8.20
C VAL A 983 36.36 -10.81 8.36
N LYS A 984 37.45 -10.38 7.72
CA LYS A 984 37.97 -9.01 7.80
C LYS A 984 38.39 -8.55 6.40
N PHE A 985 37.82 -7.44 5.96
CA PHE A 985 38.27 -6.75 4.76
C PHE A 985 39.17 -5.57 5.15
N THR A 986 40.29 -5.39 4.43
CA THR A 986 41.22 -4.26 4.64
C THR A 986 41.55 -3.62 3.31
N VAL A 987 41.33 -2.31 3.21
CA VAL A 987 41.65 -1.51 2.00
C VAL A 987 43.18 -1.38 1.88
N THR A 988 43.71 -1.75 0.75
CA THR A 988 45.16 -1.64 0.47
C THR A 988 45.49 -0.55 -0.55
N ARG A 989 44.52 -0.15 -1.38
CA ARG A 989 44.65 0.97 -2.34
C ARG A 989 43.29 1.61 -2.60
N THR A 990 43.30 2.95 -2.67
CA THR A 990 42.13 3.76 -3.07
C THR A 990 42.43 4.52 -4.37
N GLY A 991 41.39 4.84 -5.12
CA GLY A 991 41.46 5.75 -6.25
C GLY A 991 41.58 7.19 -5.77
N ASP A 992 42.45 7.95 -6.40
CA ASP A 992 42.60 9.38 -6.22
C ASP A 992 42.40 10.05 -7.57
N ARG A 993 41.22 9.89 -8.15
CA ARG A 993 40.86 10.63 -9.36
C ARG A 993 40.11 11.90 -8.96
N SER A 994 40.86 12.92 -8.57
CA SER A 994 40.32 14.28 -8.54
C SER A 994 40.18 14.78 -9.97
N GLU A 995 39.00 14.68 -10.57
CA GLU A 995 38.69 15.57 -11.67
C GLU A 995 38.27 16.90 -11.07
N ASN A 996 38.94 17.98 -11.52
CA ASN A 996 38.74 19.35 -11.14
C ASN A 996 37.31 19.84 -11.39
#